data_ef00327726be6c61685dde896a3e4b52
#
_entry.id   ef00327726be6c61685dde896a3e4b52
#
_cell.length_a   1.000
_cell.length_b   1.000
_cell.length_c   1.000
_cell.angle_alpha   90.00
_cell.angle_beta   90.00
_cell.angle_gamma   90.00
#
_symmetry.space_group_name_H-M   'P 1'
#
loop_
_entity.id
_entity.type
_entity.pdbx_description
1 polymer ?
#
loop_
_entity_poly.entity_id
_entity_poly.type
_entity_poly.pdbx_seq_one_letter_code
_entity_poly.pdbx_strand_id
1 'polypeptide(L)'
;MDDHLLGWLKTLDEERLTRVLANRSDAIAAPWPRRLDTLAQRLGNGFAVMAVMRGLPLPCLEVAQASLALGDQVDLETLARFMGVPEAEVAPWVDRLFDHALAWPDDEGRIRVAGGVARWWTAPCGLGEPLSHYLNSWTVSADALRALARTLGLPHGPKRRTVTRVTEVLSDPGRVTAMIERAPEGTERLLEEFAWDGPIRDVDGGRFVVPGAPEKWAADHGLLFRPSWNVAEMPREVALALRGPDYHPPFTPCPPDLATVPVDPEAVDHLMTLAAPHVVERCAAMLENTAKFPLPLLKAGGVGVREVRRLARDTGCDEDETRLLLEICAVARLLAWDEPAGGLVPTEKFDRWRLDDAAARLRVLLSAWWRMERSSLRRIDGKYGTVLGDDPAGASVGRARRAVLGVLARLPASTACADRAGLVGSAHWHAPLLDQALLAECAPAVLEEARMLGLIAYDTITDLGRALAALDASAGDENDDSSPVVEHDPVLVECSTRALASVRRSALFGADLTAVVTGPPSTELAELLDRAAERESRGAASVWRFTPVSVRRAMDSGYTADALLADLGEVGAVPQPLDYLVRDVARRHGEVTVTTVACIVQASDPVLLAEIAGHRRLSRLGLRLLAPTVLASAMPAGKTLAALRENGYAPVPIEDTGEITVRRARIEEPQNGRLILLPGGRVAELEQPPHHLVEPPPDPHEHARRLLAGEDGSVRQQGRTWAVIGRMASRLPTAQQSLLGFVVDRGVRAAITLTDGLTATISHGELRSGVLDAWCEEAGDYLEFPLADIVEVRGTYT
;
A
#
# COMPACT_ATOMS: atom_id res chain seq x y z
N MET A 1 -5.05 -28.46 7.15
CA MET A 1 -3.75 -28.41 6.43
C MET A 1 -3.93 -29.25 5.19
N ASP A 2 -3.51 -28.78 4.04
CA ASP A 2 -3.57 -29.60 2.82
C ASP A 2 -2.32 -30.48 2.79
N ASP A 3 -2.50 -31.74 3.18
CA ASP A 3 -1.39 -32.72 3.28
C ASP A 3 -0.73 -32.97 1.90
N HIS A 4 -1.45 -32.70 0.80
CA HIS A 4 -0.92 -32.81 -0.55
C HIS A 4 0.04 -31.66 -0.90
N LEU A 5 -0.26 -30.42 -0.50
CA LEU A 5 0.66 -29.29 -0.69
C LEU A 5 1.98 -29.55 0.03
N LEU A 6 1.94 -29.97 1.29
CA LEU A 6 3.14 -30.30 2.05
C LEU A 6 3.92 -31.47 1.41
N GLY A 7 3.20 -32.49 0.91
CA GLY A 7 3.79 -33.60 0.17
C GLY A 7 4.57 -33.12 -1.04
N TRP A 8 3.95 -32.26 -1.86
CA TRP A 8 4.58 -31.67 -3.04
C TRP A 8 5.79 -30.79 -2.69
N LEU A 9 5.69 -29.90 -1.69
CA LEU A 9 6.81 -29.05 -1.26
C LEU A 9 8.06 -29.85 -0.87
N LYS A 10 7.88 -31.04 -0.30
CA LYS A 10 8.99 -31.96 0.03
C LYS A 10 9.66 -32.60 -1.19
N THR A 11 9.01 -32.60 -2.35
CA THR A 11 9.56 -33.15 -3.60
C THR A 11 10.30 -32.12 -4.43
N LEU A 12 10.21 -30.80 -4.06
CA LEU A 12 10.83 -29.73 -4.80
C LEU A 12 12.35 -29.73 -4.61
N ASP A 13 13.06 -29.42 -5.69
CA ASP A 13 14.46 -29.04 -5.61
C ASP A 13 14.65 -27.57 -5.14
N GLU A 14 15.88 -27.21 -4.86
CA GLU A 14 16.24 -25.86 -4.37
C GLU A 14 15.82 -24.75 -5.36
N GLU A 15 15.98 -25.00 -6.67
CA GLU A 15 15.66 -24.01 -7.69
C GLU A 15 14.15 -23.73 -7.77
N ARG A 16 13.34 -24.79 -7.77
CA ARG A 16 11.88 -24.66 -7.83
C ARG A 16 11.31 -24.04 -6.55
N LEU A 17 11.81 -24.44 -5.39
CA LEU A 17 11.39 -23.84 -4.12
C LEU A 17 11.78 -22.36 -4.06
N THR A 18 12.96 -22.00 -4.55
CA THR A 18 13.38 -20.59 -4.65
C THR A 18 12.40 -19.78 -5.51
N ARG A 19 11.95 -20.33 -6.66
CA ARG A 19 10.92 -19.65 -7.48
C ARG A 19 9.61 -19.47 -6.74
N VAL A 20 9.16 -20.48 -6.01
CA VAL A 20 7.95 -20.38 -5.18
C VAL A 20 8.10 -19.28 -4.13
N LEU A 21 9.21 -19.23 -3.40
CA LEU A 21 9.45 -18.22 -2.36
C LEU A 21 9.56 -16.80 -2.96
N ALA A 22 10.21 -16.66 -4.11
CA ALA A 22 10.32 -15.37 -4.81
C ALA A 22 8.95 -14.83 -5.27
N ASN A 23 8.03 -15.71 -5.70
CA ASN A 23 6.69 -15.35 -6.13
C ASN A 23 5.67 -15.25 -4.96
N ARG A 24 6.07 -15.67 -3.75
CA ARG A 24 5.21 -15.74 -2.56
C ARG A 24 5.89 -15.08 -1.36
N SER A 25 6.30 -13.84 -1.54
CA SER A 25 6.87 -13.00 -0.49
C SER A 25 5.94 -12.87 0.73
N ASP A 26 4.62 -12.92 0.52
CA ASP A 26 3.59 -12.99 1.55
C ASP A 26 3.76 -14.18 2.50
N ALA A 27 4.21 -15.32 1.99
CA ALA A 27 4.42 -16.53 2.79
C ALA A 27 5.74 -16.51 3.58
N ILE A 28 6.71 -15.67 3.18
CA ILE A 28 8.01 -15.51 3.83
C ILE A 28 8.13 -14.20 4.62
N ALA A 29 7.03 -13.48 4.86
CA ALA A 29 7.01 -12.33 5.76
C ALA A 29 7.41 -12.75 7.18
N ALA A 30 8.02 -11.81 7.91
CA ALA A 30 8.43 -12.04 9.31
C ALA A 30 7.22 -12.41 10.21
N PRO A 31 7.36 -13.35 11.14
CA PRO A 31 8.50 -14.21 11.39
C PRO A 31 8.64 -15.31 10.32
N TRP A 32 9.81 -15.47 9.74
CA TRP A 32 10.03 -16.37 8.59
C TRP A 32 9.73 -17.84 8.91
N PRO A 33 9.07 -18.59 7.99
CA PRO A 33 8.82 -20.02 8.19
C PRO A 33 10.15 -20.80 8.18
N ARG A 34 10.41 -21.51 9.27
CA ARG A 34 11.62 -22.36 9.39
C ARG A 34 11.38 -23.79 8.91
N ARG A 35 10.14 -24.17 8.64
CA ARG A 35 9.71 -25.54 8.31
C ARG A 35 8.75 -25.53 7.12
N LEU A 36 8.81 -26.58 6.31
CA LEU A 36 7.92 -26.75 5.16
C LEU A 36 6.44 -26.85 5.54
N ASP A 37 6.11 -27.37 6.73
CA ASP A 37 4.71 -27.44 7.19
C ASP A 37 4.16 -26.04 7.51
N THR A 38 4.96 -25.18 8.14
CA THR A 38 4.61 -23.77 8.39
C THR A 38 4.49 -23.01 7.08
N LEU A 39 5.41 -23.24 6.13
CA LEU A 39 5.33 -22.65 4.80
C LEU A 39 4.05 -23.09 4.08
N ALA A 40 3.72 -24.41 4.09
CA ALA A 40 2.50 -24.93 3.47
C ALA A 40 1.23 -24.29 4.05
N GLN A 41 1.19 -24.08 5.36
CA GLN A 41 0.07 -23.41 6.02
C GLN A 41 -0.11 -21.96 5.55
N ARG A 42 0.98 -21.22 5.39
CA ARG A 42 0.95 -19.83 4.91
C ARG A 42 0.56 -19.75 3.44
N LEU A 43 1.18 -20.59 2.60
CA LEU A 43 0.85 -20.67 1.16
C LEU A 43 -0.63 -21.02 0.92
N GLY A 44 -1.22 -21.86 1.78
CA GLY A 44 -2.64 -22.24 1.71
C GLY A 44 -3.61 -21.25 2.36
N ASN A 45 -3.13 -20.16 2.95
CA ASN A 45 -4.00 -19.14 3.56
C ASN A 45 -4.87 -18.47 2.49
N GLY A 46 -6.19 -18.43 2.71
CA GLY A 46 -7.14 -17.93 1.70
C GLY A 46 -6.94 -16.44 1.35
N PHE A 47 -6.53 -15.60 2.30
CA PHE A 47 -6.23 -14.19 2.03
C PHE A 47 -4.94 -14.04 1.19
N ALA A 48 -3.90 -14.81 1.53
CA ALA A 48 -2.66 -14.84 0.78
C ALA A 48 -2.86 -15.35 -0.66
N VAL A 49 -3.63 -16.43 -0.83
CA VAL A 49 -4.02 -16.94 -2.16
C VAL A 49 -4.75 -15.85 -2.97
N MET A 50 -5.70 -15.13 -2.34
CA MET A 50 -6.46 -14.09 -3.01
C MET A 50 -5.57 -12.92 -3.44
N ALA A 51 -4.62 -12.49 -2.60
CA ALA A 51 -3.68 -11.42 -2.93
C ALA A 51 -2.85 -11.79 -4.17
N VAL A 52 -2.31 -13.01 -4.21
CA VAL A 52 -1.51 -13.51 -5.34
C VAL A 52 -2.34 -13.64 -6.62
N MET A 53 -3.57 -14.17 -6.54
CA MET A 53 -4.45 -14.29 -7.71
C MET A 53 -4.72 -12.94 -8.40
N ARG A 54 -4.74 -11.84 -7.62
CA ARG A 54 -4.94 -10.48 -8.18
C ARG A 54 -3.81 -10.02 -9.08
N GLY A 55 -2.61 -10.57 -8.93
CA GLY A 55 -1.42 -10.28 -9.75
C GLY A 55 -1.23 -11.22 -10.94
N LEU A 56 -2.09 -12.25 -11.11
CA LEU A 56 -1.97 -13.20 -12.21
C LEU A 56 -2.65 -12.70 -13.49
N PRO A 57 -2.05 -12.94 -14.67
CA PRO A 57 -2.67 -12.62 -15.94
C PRO A 57 -3.83 -13.56 -16.28
N LEU A 58 -4.69 -13.11 -17.17
CA LEU A 58 -5.92 -13.78 -17.58
C LEU A 58 -5.76 -15.27 -17.90
N PRO A 59 -4.78 -15.74 -18.70
CA PRO A 59 -4.65 -17.16 -19.03
C PRO A 59 -4.36 -18.05 -17.80
N CYS A 60 -3.69 -17.52 -16.75
CA CYS A 60 -3.54 -18.27 -15.50
C CYS A 60 -4.89 -18.55 -14.83
N LEU A 61 -5.78 -17.55 -14.82
CA LEU A 61 -7.10 -17.68 -14.23
C LEU A 61 -8.00 -18.58 -15.09
N GLU A 62 -7.92 -18.47 -16.41
CA GLU A 62 -8.64 -19.33 -17.37
C GLU A 62 -8.23 -20.79 -17.20
N VAL A 63 -6.92 -21.07 -17.10
CA VAL A 63 -6.38 -22.42 -16.84
C VAL A 63 -6.82 -22.94 -15.46
N ALA A 64 -6.78 -22.11 -14.43
CA ALA A 64 -7.24 -22.49 -13.10
C ALA A 64 -8.75 -22.81 -13.10
N GLN A 65 -9.58 -22.01 -13.77
CA GLN A 65 -11.01 -22.28 -13.93
C GLN A 65 -11.29 -23.57 -14.70
N ALA A 66 -10.57 -23.79 -15.82
CA ALA A 66 -10.73 -25.01 -16.62
C ALA A 66 -10.34 -26.27 -15.80
N SER A 67 -9.24 -26.19 -15.04
CA SER A 67 -8.83 -27.27 -14.15
C SER A 67 -9.89 -27.58 -13.09
N LEU A 68 -10.44 -26.56 -12.44
CA LEU A 68 -11.52 -26.70 -11.45
C LEU A 68 -12.81 -27.23 -12.09
N ALA A 69 -13.15 -26.75 -13.30
CA ALA A 69 -14.32 -27.20 -14.03
C ALA A 69 -14.25 -28.70 -14.39
N LEU A 70 -13.07 -29.22 -14.70
CA LEU A 70 -12.87 -30.66 -14.93
C LEU A 70 -12.84 -31.48 -13.63
N GLY A 71 -12.61 -30.82 -12.49
CA GLY A 71 -12.51 -31.40 -11.17
C GLY A 71 -11.08 -31.72 -10.76
N ASP A 72 -10.90 -32.09 -9.50
CA ASP A 72 -9.59 -32.44 -8.97
C ASP A 72 -8.93 -33.57 -9.79
N GLN A 73 -7.62 -33.43 -10.04
CA GLN A 73 -6.79 -34.47 -10.61
C GLN A 73 -6.93 -34.64 -12.14
N VAL A 74 -6.92 -33.52 -12.87
CA VAL A 74 -6.89 -33.56 -14.34
C VAL A 74 -5.43 -33.57 -14.84
N ASP A 75 -5.13 -34.36 -15.87
CA ASP A 75 -3.83 -34.31 -16.54
C ASP A 75 -3.79 -33.20 -17.59
N LEU A 76 -2.58 -32.83 -17.98
CA LEU A 76 -2.35 -31.71 -18.91
C LEU A 76 -3.00 -31.97 -20.29
N GLU A 77 -2.98 -33.21 -20.78
CA GLU A 77 -3.60 -33.62 -22.05
C GLU A 77 -5.11 -33.37 -22.03
N THR A 78 -5.79 -33.82 -20.96
CA THR A 78 -7.24 -33.65 -20.81
C THR A 78 -7.60 -32.15 -20.67
N LEU A 79 -6.80 -31.39 -19.94
CA LEU A 79 -6.99 -29.95 -19.79
C LEU A 79 -6.84 -29.23 -21.14
N ALA A 80 -5.77 -29.49 -21.89
CA ALA A 80 -5.52 -28.90 -23.20
C ALA A 80 -6.62 -29.26 -24.21
N ARG A 81 -7.08 -30.50 -24.21
CA ARG A 81 -8.21 -30.96 -25.04
C ARG A 81 -9.51 -30.21 -24.67
N PHE A 82 -9.79 -30.03 -23.40
CA PHE A 82 -10.95 -29.28 -22.94
C PHE A 82 -10.89 -27.81 -23.35
N MET A 83 -9.69 -27.21 -23.30
CA MET A 83 -9.46 -25.83 -23.73
C MET A 83 -9.34 -25.65 -25.26
N GLY A 84 -9.32 -26.77 -26.04
CA GLY A 84 -9.27 -26.73 -27.50
C GLY A 84 -7.94 -26.28 -28.08
N VAL A 85 -6.84 -26.40 -27.33
CA VAL A 85 -5.50 -25.93 -27.73
C VAL A 85 -4.44 -26.98 -27.47
N PRO A 86 -3.25 -26.90 -28.13
CA PRO A 86 -2.14 -27.81 -27.86
C PRO A 86 -1.64 -27.72 -26.41
N GLU A 87 -1.15 -28.82 -25.83
CA GLU A 87 -0.54 -28.83 -24.50
C GLU A 87 0.57 -27.80 -24.34
N ALA A 88 1.37 -27.58 -25.38
CA ALA A 88 2.47 -26.59 -25.36
C ALA A 88 2.01 -25.16 -25.09
N GLU A 89 0.76 -24.82 -25.36
CA GLU A 89 0.18 -23.49 -25.09
C GLU A 89 -0.34 -23.37 -23.66
N VAL A 90 -0.79 -24.47 -23.05
CA VAL A 90 -1.34 -24.50 -21.70
C VAL A 90 -0.24 -24.68 -20.63
N ALA A 91 0.77 -25.51 -20.92
CA ALA A 91 1.83 -25.90 -19.99
C ALA A 91 2.53 -24.72 -19.29
N PRO A 92 2.91 -23.63 -20.00
CA PRO A 92 3.56 -22.49 -19.34
C PRO A 92 2.69 -21.82 -18.26
N TRP A 93 1.38 -21.83 -18.44
CA TRP A 93 0.43 -21.23 -17.49
C TRP A 93 0.17 -22.13 -16.30
N VAL A 94 0.15 -23.45 -16.51
CA VAL A 94 0.13 -24.45 -15.42
C VAL A 94 1.41 -24.33 -14.59
N ASP A 95 2.57 -24.26 -15.23
CA ASP A 95 3.85 -24.07 -14.55
C ASP A 95 3.89 -22.79 -13.73
N ARG A 96 3.31 -21.70 -14.26
CA ARG A 96 3.19 -20.45 -13.54
C ARG A 96 2.29 -20.57 -12.31
N LEU A 97 1.19 -21.31 -12.37
CA LEU A 97 0.37 -21.61 -11.18
C LEU A 97 1.16 -22.42 -10.14
N PHE A 98 2.02 -23.35 -10.59
CA PHE A 98 2.91 -24.08 -9.71
C PHE A 98 3.96 -23.20 -9.05
N ASP A 99 4.57 -22.26 -9.81
CA ASP A 99 5.54 -21.30 -9.29
C ASP A 99 4.97 -20.35 -8.24
N HIS A 100 3.62 -20.20 -8.21
CA HIS A 100 2.91 -19.43 -7.19
C HIS A 100 2.29 -20.32 -6.08
N ALA A 101 2.52 -21.65 -6.13
CA ALA A 101 1.88 -22.62 -5.24
C ALA A 101 0.34 -22.50 -5.18
N LEU A 102 -0.29 -22.13 -6.30
CA LEU A 102 -1.74 -22.08 -6.48
C LEU A 102 -2.30 -23.36 -7.08
N ALA A 103 -1.44 -24.14 -7.70
CA ALA A 103 -1.66 -25.50 -8.10
C ALA A 103 -0.36 -26.31 -7.95
N TRP A 104 -0.46 -27.64 -7.97
CA TRP A 104 0.68 -28.56 -7.92
C TRP A 104 0.33 -29.92 -8.54
N PRO A 105 1.32 -30.69 -9.03
CA PRO A 105 1.08 -32.05 -9.48
C PRO A 105 0.91 -33.00 -8.30
N ASP A 106 0.01 -33.95 -8.39
CA ASP A 106 -0.05 -35.10 -7.48
C ASP A 106 0.98 -36.18 -7.89
N ASP A 107 0.99 -37.33 -7.14
CA ASP A 107 1.93 -38.43 -7.36
C ASP A 107 1.80 -39.07 -8.77
N GLU A 108 0.67 -38.87 -9.44
CA GLU A 108 0.41 -39.38 -10.80
C GLU A 108 0.58 -38.26 -11.86
N GLY A 109 1.08 -37.07 -11.47
CA GLY A 109 1.30 -35.95 -12.37
C GLY A 109 0.03 -35.15 -12.72
N ARG A 110 -1.10 -35.41 -12.05
CA ARG A 110 -2.36 -34.70 -12.28
C ARG A 110 -2.36 -33.35 -11.50
N ILE A 111 -2.94 -32.33 -12.13
CA ILE A 111 -3.00 -30.99 -11.61
C ILE A 111 -4.01 -30.89 -10.46
N ARG A 112 -3.56 -30.46 -9.30
CA ARG A 112 -4.39 -30.11 -8.15
C ARG A 112 -4.38 -28.59 -7.98
N VAL A 113 -5.55 -28.00 -7.81
CA VAL A 113 -5.70 -26.58 -7.57
C VAL A 113 -5.92 -26.31 -6.08
N ALA A 114 -5.27 -25.31 -5.54
CA ALA A 114 -5.40 -24.94 -4.12
C ALA A 114 -6.86 -24.64 -3.75
N GLY A 115 -7.32 -25.13 -2.60
CA GLY A 115 -8.68 -24.91 -2.12
C GLY A 115 -9.05 -23.43 -1.93
N GLY A 116 -8.07 -22.57 -1.71
CA GLY A 116 -8.27 -21.11 -1.69
C GLY A 116 -8.67 -20.55 -3.05
N VAL A 117 -8.12 -21.09 -4.14
CA VAL A 117 -8.46 -20.74 -5.52
C VAL A 117 -9.87 -21.22 -5.87
N ALA A 118 -10.20 -22.47 -5.49
CA ALA A 118 -11.51 -23.06 -5.76
C ALA A 118 -12.67 -22.24 -5.15
N ARG A 119 -12.44 -21.56 -4.02
CA ARG A 119 -13.46 -20.71 -3.37
C ARG A 119 -13.79 -19.43 -4.13
N TRP A 120 -12.97 -19.05 -5.09
CA TRP A 120 -13.18 -17.82 -5.86
C TRP A 120 -14.34 -17.96 -6.86
N TRP A 121 -14.52 -19.14 -7.44
CA TRP A 121 -15.57 -19.40 -8.41
C TRP A 121 -16.58 -20.42 -7.89
N THR A 122 -17.85 -20.02 -7.86
CA THR A 122 -18.97 -20.91 -7.55
C THR A 122 -19.33 -21.82 -8.73
N ALA A 123 -18.99 -21.36 -9.96
CA ALA A 123 -19.25 -22.07 -11.21
C ALA A 123 -18.09 -21.84 -12.20
N PRO A 124 -16.94 -22.54 -12.03
CA PRO A 124 -15.80 -22.38 -12.94
C PRO A 124 -16.19 -22.72 -14.38
N CYS A 125 -15.78 -21.89 -15.34
CA CYS A 125 -16.19 -21.93 -16.74
C CYS A 125 -17.72 -21.90 -16.95
N GLY A 126 -18.48 -21.38 -16.02
CA GLY A 126 -19.95 -21.41 -16.03
C GLY A 126 -20.52 -22.84 -15.96
N LEU A 127 -19.80 -23.78 -15.33
CA LEU A 127 -20.22 -25.16 -15.13
C LEU A 127 -20.54 -25.45 -13.67
N GLY A 128 -21.57 -26.24 -13.41
CA GLY A 128 -21.96 -26.64 -12.08
C GLY A 128 -21.10 -27.78 -11.53
N GLU A 129 -21.50 -28.30 -10.36
CA GLU A 129 -20.87 -29.43 -9.72
C GLU A 129 -21.02 -30.72 -10.57
N PRO A 130 -20.13 -31.71 -10.43
CA PRO A 130 -20.27 -32.96 -11.15
C PRO A 130 -21.52 -33.73 -10.73
N LEU A 131 -22.11 -34.49 -11.64
CA LEU A 131 -23.27 -35.35 -11.37
C LEU A 131 -23.06 -36.25 -10.16
N SER A 132 -21.85 -36.76 -9.97
CA SER A 132 -21.48 -37.57 -8.81
C SER A 132 -21.68 -36.84 -7.47
N HIS A 133 -21.50 -35.50 -7.43
CA HIS A 133 -21.78 -34.70 -6.25
C HIS A 133 -23.24 -34.77 -5.85
N TYR A 134 -24.16 -34.50 -6.79
CA TYR A 134 -25.60 -34.58 -6.53
C TYR A 134 -26.08 -35.99 -6.22
N LEU A 135 -25.70 -36.96 -7.01
CA LEU A 135 -26.19 -38.36 -6.89
C LEU A 135 -25.64 -39.10 -5.66
N ASN A 136 -24.48 -38.68 -5.14
CA ASN A 136 -23.93 -39.19 -3.88
C ASN A 136 -24.34 -38.40 -2.66
N SER A 137 -24.95 -37.25 -2.85
CA SER A 137 -25.43 -36.38 -1.77
C SER A 137 -26.43 -37.13 -0.87
N TRP A 138 -26.47 -36.76 0.40
CA TRP A 138 -27.46 -37.25 1.37
C TRP A 138 -28.91 -36.83 1.01
N THR A 139 -29.04 -35.79 0.19
CA THR A 139 -30.34 -35.25 -0.26
C THR A 139 -31.01 -36.17 -1.30
N VAL A 140 -30.24 -36.98 -2.04
CA VAL A 140 -30.75 -37.93 -3.02
C VAL A 140 -30.92 -39.31 -2.38
N SER A 141 -32.17 -39.64 -2.05
CA SER A 141 -32.51 -40.97 -1.49
C SER A 141 -32.25 -42.09 -2.51
N ALA A 142 -32.06 -43.33 -1.97
CA ALA A 142 -31.92 -44.49 -2.84
C ALA A 142 -33.14 -44.70 -3.74
N ASP A 143 -34.33 -44.30 -3.29
CA ASP A 143 -35.57 -44.38 -4.07
C ASP A 143 -35.59 -43.35 -5.21
N ALA A 144 -35.12 -42.11 -4.95
CA ALA A 144 -35.00 -41.07 -5.98
C ALA A 144 -34.02 -41.51 -7.07
N LEU A 145 -32.85 -42.07 -6.69
CA LEU A 145 -31.87 -42.56 -7.64
C LEU A 145 -32.43 -43.74 -8.48
N ARG A 146 -33.22 -44.65 -7.85
CA ARG A 146 -33.93 -45.72 -8.56
C ARG A 146 -35.02 -45.19 -9.51
N ALA A 147 -35.72 -44.16 -9.10
CA ALA A 147 -36.71 -43.49 -9.96
C ALA A 147 -36.04 -42.87 -11.17
N LEU A 148 -34.97 -42.11 -10.99
CA LEU A 148 -34.18 -41.53 -12.08
C LEU A 148 -33.63 -42.57 -13.03
N ALA A 149 -33.04 -43.67 -12.52
CA ALA A 149 -32.56 -44.77 -13.36
C ALA A 149 -33.67 -45.38 -14.19
N ARG A 150 -34.88 -45.57 -13.64
CA ARG A 150 -36.06 -46.04 -14.40
C ARG A 150 -36.50 -45.09 -15.51
N THR A 151 -36.54 -43.77 -15.20
CA THR A 151 -36.86 -42.74 -16.17
C THR A 151 -35.88 -42.74 -17.34
N LEU A 152 -34.59 -42.98 -17.07
CA LEU A 152 -33.55 -43.08 -18.07
C LEU A 152 -33.46 -44.50 -18.74
N GLY A 153 -34.37 -45.44 -18.44
CA GLY A 153 -34.37 -46.76 -19.00
C GLY A 153 -33.20 -47.64 -18.56
N LEU A 154 -32.59 -47.36 -17.41
CA LEU A 154 -31.42 -48.07 -16.92
C LEU A 154 -31.80 -49.30 -16.05
N PRO A 155 -31.06 -50.42 -16.14
CA PRO A 155 -31.30 -51.58 -15.30
C PRO A 155 -30.95 -51.33 -13.83
N HIS A 156 -31.69 -51.96 -12.93
CA HIS A 156 -31.42 -51.93 -11.49
C HIS A 156 -30.02 -52.43 -11.15
N GLY A 157 -29.39 -51.81 -10.14
CA GLY A 157 -28.06 -52.19 -9.70
C GLY A 157 -27.64 -51.53 -8.36
N PRO A 158 -26.45 -51.87 -7.84
CA PRO A 158 -25.88 -51.19 -6.68
C PRO A 158 -25.73 -49.68 -6.92
N LYS A 159 -25.86 -48.86 -5.86
CA LYS A 159 -25.82 -47.37 -5.93
C LYS A 159 -24.66 -46.88 -6.82
N ARG A 160 -23.43 -47.32 -6.53
CA ARG A 160 -22.21 -46.92 -7.26
C ARG A 160 -22.32 -47.19 -8.78
N ARG A 161 -22.78 -48.38 -9.16
CA ARG A 161 -22.94 -48.75 -10.58
C ARG A 161 -24.08 -47.94 -11.26
N THR A 162 -25.13 -47.63 -10.51
CA THR A 162 -26.25 -46.82 -11.01
C THR A 162 -25.79 -45.40 -11.24
N VAL A 163 -25.05 -44.82 -10.33
CA VAL A 163 -24.46 -43.45 -10.49
C VAL A 163 -23.58 -43.38 -11.74
N THR A 164 -22.65 -44.35 -11.92
CA THR A 164 -21.80 -44.40 -13.14
C THR A 164 -22.64 -44.43 -14.42
N ARG A 165 -23.65 -45.29 -14.49
CA ARG A 165 -24.50 -45.41 -15.67
C ARG A 165 -25.35 -44.15 -15.92
N VAL A 166 -25.87 -43.51 -14.90
CA VAL A 166 -26.60 -42.22 -15.02
C VAL A 166 -25.66 -41.18 -15.55
N THR A 167 -24.43 -41.08 -15.04
CA THR A 167 -23.42 -40.15 -15.53
C THR A 167 -23.09 -40.43 -17.00
N GLU A 168 -22.88 -41.66 -17.41
CA GLU A 168 -22.62 -42.06 -18.81
C GLU A 168 -23.75 -41.62 -19.78
N VAL A 169 -25.01 -41.75 -19.35
CA VAL A 169 -26.17 -41.30 -20.16
C VAL A 169 -26.25 -39.79 -20.27
N LEU A 170 -26.10 -39.08 -19.15
CA LEU A 170 -26.27 -37.64 -19.08
C LEU A 170 -25.03 -36.88 -19.57
N SER A 171 -23.89 -37.53 -19.77
CA SER A 171 -22.70 -36.99 -20.41
C SER A 171 -22.69 -37.15 -21.95
N ASP A 172 -23.62 -37.91 -22.50
CA ASP A 172 -23.71 -38.18 -23.94
C ASP A 172 -24.59 -37.13 -24.62
N PRO A 173 -24.02 -36.20 -25.44
CA PRO A 173 -24.78 -35.14 -26.12
C PRO A 173 -25.94 -35.65 -26.95
N GLY A 174 -25.72 -36.77 -27.67
CA GLY A 174 -26.76 -37.34 -28.52
C GLY A 174 -27.95 -37.87 -27.72
N ARG A 175 -27.70 -38.50 -26.57
CA ARG A 175 -28.76 -38.98 -25.67
C ARG A 175 -29.50 -37.84 -24.99
N VAL A 176 -28.79 -36.80 -24.55
CA VAL A 176 -29.41 -35.63 -23.93
C VAL A 176 -30.29 -34.91 -24.96
N THR A 177 -29.81 -34.69 -26.19
CA THR A 177 -30.60 -34.08 -27.26
C THR A 177 -31.87 -34.88 -27.58
N ALA A 178 -31.72 -36.20 -27.76
CA ALA A 178 -32.85 -37.08 -28.04
C ALA A 178 -33.90 -37.16 -26.89
N MET A 179 -33.47 -36.89 -25.64
CA MET A 179 -34.42 -36.70 -24.52
C MET A 179 -35.18 -35.40 -24.63
N ILE A 180 -34.49 -34.28 -24.90
CA ILE A 180 -35.06 -32.94 -24.99
C ILE A 180 -36.09 -32.83 -26.14
N GLU A 181 -35.86 -33.48 -27.28
CA GLU A 181 -36.84 -33.57 -28.39
C GLU A 181 -38.23 -34.10 -27.98
N ARG A 182 -38.29 -34.85 -26.86
CA ARG A 182 -39.52 -35.42 -26.31
C ARG A 182 -40.05 -34.67 -25.08
N ALA A 183 -39.38 -33.59 -24.73
CA ALA A 183 -39.70 -32.78 -23.54
C ALA A 183 -40.95 -31.91 -23.75
N PRO A 184 -41.62 -31.47 -22.67
CA PRO A 184 -42.63 -30.44 -22.73
C PRO A 184 -42.14 -29.16 -23.38
N GLU A 185 -43.03 -28.39 -24.01
CA GLU A 185 -42.73 -27.09 -24.60
C GLU A 185 -42.06 -26.18 -23.57
N GLY A 186 -41.00 -25.46 -23.99
CA GLY A 186 -40.21 -24.55 -23.15
C GLY A 186 -39.09 -25.20 -22.37
N THR A 187 -38.94 -26.53 -22.35
CA THR A 187 -37.86 -27.23 -21.65
C THR A 187 -36.49 -26.96 -22.29
N GLU A 188 -36.41 -26.99 -23.59
CA GLU A 188 -35.16 -26.68 -24.32
C GLU A 188 -34.61 -25.31 -23.93
N ARG A 189 -35.45 -24.27 -24.06
CA ARG A 189 -35.08 -22.91 -23.66
C ARG A 189 -34.66 -22.80 -22.20
N LEU A 190 -35.38 -23.45 -21.28
CA LEU A 190 -35.00 -23.49 -19.86
C LEU A 190 -33.61 -24.06 -19.67
N LEU A 191 -33.30 -25.21 -20.33
CA LEU A 191 -32.02 -25.88 -20.21
C LEU A 191 -30.89 -25.08 -20.87
N GLU A 192 -31.15 -24.41 -22.00
CA GLU A 192 -30.20 -23.51 -22.64
C GLU A 192 -29.82 -22.34 -21.72
N GLU A 193 -30.83 -21.72 -21.04
CA GLU A 193 -30.56 -20.67 -20.07
C GLU A 193 -29.64 -21.13 -18.92
N PHE A 194 -29.82 -22.36 -18.42
CA PHE A 194 -28.93 -22.93 -17.42
C PHE A 194 -27.54 -23.26 -17.97
N ALA A 195 -27.50 -23.74 -19.21
CA ALA A 195 -26.23 -24.14 -19.83
C ALA A 195 -25.32 -22.94 -20.17
N TRP A 196 -25.87 -21.79 -20.56
CA TRP A 196 -25.12 -20.67 -21.08
C TRP A 196 -25.08 -19.42 -20.14
N ASP A 197 -26.17 -19.13 -19.41
CA ASP A 197 -26.24 -17.94 -18.56
C ASP A 197 -25.85 -18.21 -17.12
N GLY A 198 -25.55 -19.49 -16.79
CA GLY A 198 -25.06 -19.93 -15.47
C GLY A 198 -25.81 -21.12 -14.90
N PRO A 199 -25.09 -22.08 -14.36
CA PRO A 199 -25.64 -23.38 -13.92
C PRO A 199 -26.49 -23.30 -12.64
N ILE A 200 -26.41 -22.21 -11.89
CA ILE A 200 -27.11 -21.98 -10.62
C ILE A 200 -28.07 -20.81 -10.80
N ARG A 201 -29.38 -21.02 -10.59
CA ARG A 201 -30.38 -19.99 -10.77
C ARG A 201 -31.46 -20.04 -9.68
N ASP A 202 -31.96 -18.86 -9.34
CA ASP A 202 -33.16 -18.73 -8.55
C ASP A 202 -34.38 -19.15 -9.38
N VAL A 203 -35.19 -20.00 -8.82
CA VAL A 203 -36.38 -20.59 -9.47
C VAL A 203 -37.60 -20.56 -8.58
N ASP A 204 -38.79 -20.59 -9.19
CA ASP A 204 -40.03 -20.85 -8.45
C ASP A 204 -40.10 -22.37 -8.14
N GLY A 205 -39.84 -22.72 -6.88
CA GLY A 205 -39.91 -24.11 -6.42
C GLY A 205 -41.27 -24.78 -6.67
N GLY A 206 -42.34 -24.04 -6.81
CA GLY A 206 -43.67 -24.57 -7.13
C GLY A 206 -43.76 -25.25 -8.51
N ARG A 207 -43.00 -24.78 -9.49
CA ARG A 207 -42.97 -25.35 -10.85
C ARG A 207 -42.40 -26.75 -10.90
N PHE A 208 -41.48 -27.11 -10.01
CA PHE A 208 -40.87 -28.40 -9.91
C PHE A 208 -41.81 -29.51 -9.35
N VAL A 209 -42.97 -29.17 -8.88
CA VAL A 209 -43.97 -30.12 -8.43
C VAL A 209 -45.21 -30.21 -9.36
N VAL A 210 -45.29 -29.32 -10.38
CA VAL A 210 -46.40 -29.31 -11.35
C VAL A 210 -46.14 -30.35 -12.44
N PRO A 211 -47.02 -31.37 -12.58
CA PRO A 211 -46.90 -32.34 -13.67
C PRO A 211 -46.91 -31.66 -15.04
N GLY A 212 -45.92 -32.02 -15.89
CA GLY A 212 -45.80 -31.46 -17.23
C GLY A 212 -45.08 -30.11 -17.31
N ALA A 213 -44.70 -29.50 -16.20
CA ALA A 213 -43.85 -28.31 -16.22
C ALA A 213 -42.41 -28.66 -16.69
N PRO A 214 -41.79 -27.83 -17.50
CA PRO A 214 -40.39 -27.99 -17.94
C PRO A 214 -39.41 -28.28 -16.80
N GLU A 215 -39.52 -27.56 -15.71
CA GLU A 215 -38.66 -27.66 -14.54
C GLU A 215 -38.80 -29.05 -13.86
N LYS A 216 -40.03 -29.53 -13.72
CA LYS A 216 -40.27 -30.84 -13.14
C LYS A 216 -39.76 -31.94 -14.06
N TRP A 217 -40.01 -31.84 -15.35
CA TRP A 217 -39.55 -32.81 -16.32
C TRP A 217 -38.00 -32.87 -16.34
N ALA A 218 -37.32 -31.76 -16.32
CA ALA A 218 -35.87 -31.66 -16.28
C ALA A 218 -35.31 -32.29 -14.99
N ALA A 219 -35.93 -32.08 -13.85
CA ALA A 219 -35.53 -32.66 -12.57
C ALA A 219 -35.78 -34.21 -12.55
N ASP A 220 -36.91 -34.67 -13.06
CA ASP A 220 -37.25 -36.11 -13.13
C ASP A 220 -36.29 -36.89 -14.06
N HIS A 221 -35.66 -36.20 -15.06
CA HIS A 221 -34.64 -36.77 -15.96
C HIS A 221 -33.20 -36.50 -15.48
N GLY A 222 -32.98 -35.88 -14.34
CA GLY A 222 -31.65 -35.58 -13.78
C GLY A 222 -30.86 -34.52 -14.51
N LEU A 223 -31.52 -33.69 -15.32
CA LEU A 223 -30.91 -32.56 -16.02
C LEU A 223 -30.77 -31.33 -15.12
N LEU A 224 -31.65 -31.20 -14.09
CA LEU A 224 -31.57 -30.17 -13.04
C LEU A 224 -31.69 -30.82 -11.67
N PHE A 225 -30.96 -30.28 -10.70
CA PHE A 225 -31.03 -30.66 -9.29
C PHE A 225 -31.47 -29.48 -8.45
N ARG A 226 -32.05 -29.74 -7.29
CA ARG A 226 -32.55 -28.70 -6.38
C ARG A 226 -31.87 -28.83 -5.00
N PRO A 227 -30.80 -28.06 -4.73
CA PRO A 227 -30.18 -28.07 -3.42
C PRO A 227 -31.06 -27.35 -2.37
N SER A 228 -31.93 -26.42 -2.79
CA SER A 228 -32.93 -25.76 -1.94
C SER A 228 -34.25 -25.53 -2.67
N TRP A 229 -35.28 -25.01 -1.95
CA TRP A 229 -36.61 -24.79 -2.54
C TRP A 229 -36.59 -23.79 -3.72
N ASN A 230 -35.79 -22.74 -3.60
CA ASN A 230 -35.76 -21.63 -4.57
C ASN A 230 -34.55 -21.67 -5.50
N VAL A 231 -33.69 -22.71 -5.45
CA VAL A 231 -32.48 -22.80 -6.27
C VAL A 231 -32.52 -24.08 -7.08
N ALA A 232 -32.26 -23.98 -8.37
CA ALA A 232 -31.97 -25.11 -9.22
C ALA A 232 -30.54 -25.03 -9.78
N GLU A 233 -29.93 -26.20 -9.95
CA GLU A 233 -28.58 -26.32 -10.46
C GLU A 233 -28.50 -27.36 -11.58
N MET A 234 -27.72 -27.03 -12.62
CA MET A 234 -27.42 -27.92 -13.73
C MET A 234 -26.06 -28.58 -13.49
N PRO A 235 -25.99 -29.93 -13.50
CA PRO A 235 -24.71 -30.60 -13.42
C PRO A 235 -23.80 -30.31 -14.60
N ARG A 236 -22.49 -30.32 -14.32
CA ARG A 236 -21.43 -30.10 -15.31
C ARG A 236 -21.57 -30.95 -16.58
N GLU A 237 -21.78 -32.23 -16.42
CA GLU A 237 -21.87 -33.18 -17.54
C GLU A 237 -23.06 -32.85 -18.43
N VAL A 238 -24.18 -32.42 -17.86
CA VAL A 238 -25.37 -32.02 -18.60
C VAL A 238 -25.10 -30.70 -19.35
N ALA A 239 -24.49 -29.72 -18.68
CA ALA A 239 -24.14 -28.46 -19.35
C ALA A 239 -23.18 -28.69 -20.52
N LEU A 240 -22.16 -29.55 -20.35
CA LEU A 240 -21.24 -29.92 -21.42
C LEU A 240 -21.92 -30.65 -22.58
N ALA A 241 -22.84 -31.56 -22.27
CA ALA A 241 -23.61 -32.29 -23.29
C ALA A 241 -24.49 -31.32 -24.14
N LEU A 242 -25.07 -30.29 -23.49
CA LEU A 242 -25.87 -29.26 -24.17
C LEU A 242 -25.03 -28.27 -24.98
N ARG A 243 -23.83 -27.89 -24.45
CA ARG A 243 -22.90 -27.01 -25.20
C ARG A 243 -22.28 -27.71 -26.40
N GLY A 244 -22.30 -29.04 -26.40
CA GLY A 244 -21.82 -29.86 -27.51
C GLY A 244 -20.32 -30.16 -27.49
N PRO A 245 -19.86 -31.07 -28.40
CA PRO A 245 -18.48 -31.57 -28.41
C PRO A 245 -17.45 -30.50 -28.85
N ASP A 246 -17.89 -29.47 -29.54
CA ASP A 246 -17.02 -28.38 -30.03
C ASP A 246 -16.93 -27.23 -29.03
N TYR A 247 -17.52 -27.36 -27.85
CA TYR A 247 -17.40 -26.34 -26.81
C TYR A 247 -16.02 -26.37 -26.18
N HIS A 248 -15.37 -25.22 -26.17
CA HIS A 248 -14.15 -24.93 -25.44
C HIS A 248 -14.35 -23.66 -24.60
N PRO A 249 -13.91 -23.63 -23.31
CA PRO A 249 -13.93 -22.40 -22.52
C PRO A 249 -13.00 -21.36 -23.14
N PRO A 250 -13.23 -20.06 -22.88
CA PRO A 250 -12.34 -19.00 -23.35
C PRO A 250 -10.89 -19.23 -22.90
N PHE A 251 -9.96 -19.04 -23.85
CA PHE A 251 -8.53 -19.06 -23.54
C PHE A 251 -7.82 -17.97 -24.34
N THR A 252 -7.20 -17.04 -23.63
CA THR A 252 -6.59 -15.84 -24.15
C THR A 252 -5.10 -15.81 -23.81
N PRO A 253 -4.26 -16.62 -24.48
CA PRO A 253 -2.84 -16.80 -24.10
C PRO A 253 -1.99 -15.55 -24.30
N CYS A 254 -2.41 -14.62 -25.15
CA CYS A 254 -1.70 -13.38 -25.44
C CYS A 254 -2.55 -12.16 -25.09
N PRO A 255 -1.92 -11.06 -24.62
CA PRO A 255 -2.64 -9.81 -24.43
C PRO A 255 -3.19 -9.30 -25.77
N PRO A 256 -4.26 -8.49 -25.76
CA PRO A 256 -4.75 -7.81 -26.96
C PRO A 256 -3.63 -6.98 -27.61
N ASP A 257 -3.64 -6.94 -28.95
CA ASP A 257 -2.71 -6.12 -29.70
C ASP A 257 -2.87 -4.64 -29.33
N LEU A 258 -1.75 -3.99 -29.06
CA LEU A 258 -1.70 -2.59 -28.68
C LEU A 258 -1.10 -1.77 -29.84
N ALA A 259 -1.89 -0.86 -30.40
CA ALA A 259 -1.38 0.04 -31.41
C ALA A 259 -0.31 0.97 -30.81
N THR A 260 0.85 1.00 -31.46
CA THR A 260 2.00 1.76 -30.98
C THR A 260 2.58 2.65 -32.08
N VAL A 261 3.21 3.75 -31.67
CA VAL A 261 3.92 4.67 -32.55
C VAL A 261 5.32 4.95 -32.02
N PRO A 262 6.33 5.12 -32.88
CA PRO A 262 7.66 5.49 -32.43
C PRO A 262 7.67 6.94 -31.91
N VAL A 263 8.49 7.19 -30.87
CA VAL A 263 8.71 8.51 -30.29
C VAL A 263 10.20 8.79 -30.18
N ASP A 264 10.58 10.07 -30.24
CA ASP A 264 11.94 10.50 -30.05
C ASP A 264 12.35 10.37 -28.57
N PRO A 265 13.36 9.53 -28.22
CA PRO A 265 13.80 9.34 -26.84
C PRO A 265 14.38 10.61 -26.21
N GLU A 266 15.03 11.49 -27.00
CA GLU A 266 15.57 12.77 -26.48
C GLU A 266 14.43 13.72 -26.05
N ALA A 267 13.32 13.74 -26.80
CA ALA A 267 12.14 14.52 -26.44
C ALA A 267 11.47 13.98 -25.17
N VAL A 268 11.43 12.65 -24.99
CA VAL A 268 10.89 11.99 -23.79
C VAL A 268 11.74 12.36 -22.55
N ASP A 269 13.07 12.23 -22.66
CA ASP A 269 14.00 12.58 -21.59
C ASP A 269 13.93 14.08 -21.23
N HIS A 270 13.78 14.93 -22.25
CA HIS A 270 13.63 16.37 -22.03
C HIS A 270 12.39 16.69 -21.20
N LEU A 271 11.23 16.10 -21.50
CA LEU A 271 10.00 16.31 -20.70
C LEU A 271 10.12 15.75 -19.29
N MET A 272 10.76 14.60 -19.11
CA MET A 272 11.03 14.03 -17.78
C MET A 272 11.88 15.02 -16.93
N THR A 273 12.95 15.56 -17.52
CA THR A 273 13.86 16.51 -16.82
C THR A 273 13.23 17.86 -16.57
N LEU A 274 12.15 18.24 -17.25
CA LEU A 274 11.34 19.41 -16.94
C LEU A 274 10.33 19.15 -15.82
N ALA A 275 9.63 18.00 -15.86
CA ALA A 275 8.57 17.69 -14.92
C ALA A 275 9.10 17.38 -13.50
N ALA A 276 10.16 16.59 -13.39
CA ALA A 276 10.68 16.12 -12.11
C ALA A 276 11.06 17.24 -11.11
N PRO A 277 11.86 18.27 -11.49
CA PRO A 277 12.14 19.39 -10.60
C PRO A 277 10.91 20.23 -10.29
N HIS A 278 10.01 20.39 -11.27
CA HIS A 278 8.78 21.18 -11.14
C HIS A 278 7.89 20.63 -10.01
N VAL A 279 7.69 19.30 -9.97
CA VAL A 279 6.91 18.64 -8.93
C VAL A 279 7.48 18.89 -7.53
N VAL A 280 8.79 18.75 -7.36
CA VAL A 280 9.46 18.98 -6.06
C VAL A 280 9.29 20.44 -5.60
N GLU A 281 9.47 21.41 -6.50
CA GLU A 281 9.29 22.83 -6.18
C GLU A 281 7.85 23.20 -5.84
N ARG A 282 6.88 22.68 -6.61
CA ARG A 282 5.46 22.94 -6.37
C ARG A 282 4.98 22.34 -5.06
N CYS A 283 5.42 21.11 -4.76
CA CYS A 283 5.15 20.48 -3.49
C CYS A 283 5.69 21.32 -2.31
N ALA A 284 6.94 21.75 -2.37
CA ALA A 284 7.53 22.60 -1.32
C ALA A 284 6.74 23.91 -1.15
N ALA A 285 6.40 24.60 -2.25
CA ALA A 285 5.63 25.84 -2.20
C ALA A 285 4.24 25.66 -1.60
N MET A 286 3.57 24.56 -1.90
CA MET A 286 2.27 24.22 -1.34
C MET A 286 2.35 23.96 0.17
N LEU A 287 3.35 23.20 0.62
CA LEU A 287 3.58 22.93 2.04
C LEU A 287 3.94 24.20 2.81
N GLU A 288 4.75 25.08 2.25
CA GLU A 288 5.07 26.40 2.85
C GLU A 288 3.84 27.31 2.96
N ASN A 289 2.92 27.26 1.99
CA ASN A 289 1.66 28.01 2.05
C ASN A 289 0.78 27.47 3.17
N THR A 290 0.64 26.15 3.28
CA THR A 290 -0.19 25.52 4.34
C THR A 290 0.41 25.71 5.73
N ALA A 291 1.73 25.89 5.86
CA ALA A 291 2.36 26.27 7.13
C ALA A 291 1.95 27.67 7.60
N LYS A 292 1.67 28.59 6.67
CA LYS A 292 1.23 29.97 6.95
C LYS A 292 -0.29 30.04 7.10
N PHE A 293 -1.00 29.29 6.29
CA PHE A 293 -2.46 29.28 6.18
C PHE A 293 -2.96 27.83 6.27
N PRO A 294 -3.22 27.30 7.48
CA PRO A 294 -3.74 25.95 7.68
C PRO A 294 -4.95 25.67 6.79
N LEU A 295 -5.00 24.48 6.17
CA LEU A 295 -6.01 24.11 5.18
C LEU A 295 -7.20 23.45 5.87
N PRO A 296 -8.38 24.09 5.92
CA PRO A 296 -9.55 23.55 6.63
C PRO A 296 -10.15 22.36 5.88
N LEU A 297 -10.68 21.38 6.63
CA LEU A 297 -11.43 20.25 6.09
C LEU A 297 -12.92 20.52 6.11
N LEU A 298 -13.64 19.87 5.20
CA LEU A 298 -15.10 19.85 5.19
C LEU A 298 -15.62 19.00 6.37
N LYS A 299 -16.84 19.28 6.84
CA LYS A 299 -17.50 18.45 7.88
C LYS A 299 -17.68 16.98 7.47
N ALA A 300 -17.80 16.72 6.16
CA ALA A 300 -17.92 15.39 5.58
C ALA A 300 -16.55 14.73 5.30
N GLY A 301 -15.45 15.36 5.70
CA GLY A 301 -14.11 14.96 5.35
C GLY A 301 -13.59 15.57 4.04
N GLY A 302 -12.26 15.59 3.91
CA GLY A 302 -11.56 16.10 2.73
C GLY A 302 -11.53 17.62 2.57
N VAL A 303 -10.84 18.09 1.52
CA VAL A 303 -10.60 19.50 1.23
C VAL A 303 -11.64 20.03 0.25
N GLY A 304 -12.27 21.16 0.58
CA GLY A 304 -13.28 21.78 -0.27
C GLY A 304 -12.69 22.42 -1.54
N VAL A 305 -13.46 22.41 -2.63
CA VAL A 305 -13.04 22.96 -3.94
C VAL A 305 -12.58 24.43 -3.85
N ARG A 306 -13.17 25.22 -2.97
CA ARG A 306 -12.77 26.63 -2.77
C ARG A 306 -11.35 26.74 -2.23
N GLU A 307 -10.99 25.87 -1.30
CA GLU A 307 -9.65 25.84 -0.70
C GLU A 307 -8.61 25.30 -1.69
N VAL A 308 -8.95 24.28 -2.48
CA VAL A 308 -8.08 23.82 -3.57
C VAL A 308 -7.78 24.98 -4.55
N ARG A 309 -8.80 25.74 -4.97
CA ARG A 309 -8.64 26.91 -5.86
C ARG A 309 -7.86 28.06 -5.22
N ARG A 310 -8.04 28.27 -3.91
CA ARG A 310 -7.24 29.27 -3.19
C ARG A 310 -5.77 28.85 -3.19
N LEU A 311 -5.50 27.61 -2.77
CA LEU A 311 -4.14 27.09 -2.70
C LEU A 311 -3.47 27.08 -4.09
N ALA A 312 -4.16 26.65 -5.12
CA ALA A 312 -3.69 26.67 -6.51
C ALA A 312 -3.24 28.08 -6.93
N ARG A 313 -4.08 29.09 -6.67
CA ARG A 313 -3.77 30.49 -6.99
C ARG A 313 -2.58 31.02 -6.19
N ASP A 314 -2.55 30.73 -4.88
CA ASP A 314 -1.54 31.25 -3.97
C ASP A 314 -0.15 30.63 -4.23
N THR A 315 -0.10 29.40 -4.78
CA THR A 315 1.13 28.69 -5.11
C THR A 315 1.51 28.75 -6.59
N GLY A 316 0.60 29.26 -7.43
CA GLY A 316 0.79 29.28 -8.88
C GLY A 316 0.74 27.89 -9.55
N CYS A 317 0.10 26.89 -8.89
CA CYS A 317 -0.23 25.59 -9.45
C CYS A 317 -1.56 25.68 -10.22
N ASP A 318 -1.85 24.70 -11.08
CA ASP A 318 -3.22 24.48 -11.55
C ASP A 318 -4.06 23.68 -10.53
N GLU A 319 -5.38 23.56 -10.75
CA GLU A 319 -6.26 22.86 -9.83
C GLU A 319 -5.95 21.36 -9.80
N ASP A 320 -5.64 20.74 -10.93
CA ASP A 320 -5.39 19.30 -11.04
C ASP A 320 -4.05 18.93 -10.40
N GLU A 321 -3.00 19.74 -10.62
CA GLU A 321 -1.72 19.61 -9.93
C GLU A 321 -1.87 19.76 -8.42
N THR A 322 -2.63 20.76 -7.96
CA THR A 322 -2.88 20.99 -6.52
C THR A 322 -3.61 19.80 -5.90
N ARG A 323 -4.59 19.22 -6.59
CA ARG A 323 -5.30 18.01 -6.13
C ARG A 323 -4.33 16.85 -5.95
N LEU A 324 -3.51 16.59 -6.97
CA LEU A 324 -2.54 15.50 -6.96
C LEU A 324 -1.51 15.67 -5.83
N LEU A 325 -0.93 16.85 -5.69
CA LEU A 325 0.09 17.11 -4.68
C LEU A 325 -0.44 17.04 -3.25
N LEU A 326 -1.70 17.46 -2.99
CA LEU A 326 -2.32 17.32 -1.66
C LEU A 326 -2.46 15.85 -1.27
N GLU A 327 -2.94 15.00 -2.18
CA GLU A 327 -3.06 13.56 -1.94
C GLU A 327 -1.68 12.91 -1.70
N ILE A 328 -0.70 13.23 -2.53
CA ILE A 328 0.68 12.73 -2.37
C ILE A 328 1.26 13.17 -1.02
N CYS A 329 1.12 14.45 -0.65
CA CYS A 329 1.65 14.95 0.62
C CYS A 329 1.01 14.29 1.85
N ALA A 330 -0.28 13.98 1.79
CA ALA A 330 -0.96 13.26 2.86
C ALA A 330 -0.45 11.81 2.99
N VAL A 331 -0.32 11.09 1.87
CA VAL A 331 0.23 9.72 1.86
C VAL A 331 1.71 9.72 2.27
N ALA A 332 2.49 10.72 1.86
CA ALA A 332 3.88 10.89 2.26
C ALA A 332 4.04 11.32 3.73
N ARG A 333 2.92 11.59 4.44
CA ARG A 333 2.92 12.14 5.81
C ARG A 333 3.65 13.48 5.94
N LEU A 334 3.69 14.26 4.87
CA LEU A 334 4.21 15.63 4.88
C LEU A 334 3.17 16.63 5.36
N LEU A 335 1.87 16.27 5.33
CA LEU A 335 0.72 17.02 5.85
C LEU A 335 -0.05 16.17 6.85
N ALA A 336 -0.48 16.80 7.95
CA ALA A 336 -1.38 16.18 8.93
C ALA A 336 -2.36 17.21 9.50
N TRP A 337 -3.44 16.73 10.09
CA TRP A 337 -4.42 17.57 10.78
C TRP A 337 -3.86 18.08 12.11
N ASP A 338 -3.95 19.37 12.36
CA ASP A 338 -3.64 19.97 13.65
C ASP A 338 -4.91 20.59 14.27
N GLU A 339 -5.36 20.02 15.39
CA GLU A 339 -6.56 20.47 16.08
C GLU A 339 -6.44 21.93 16.59
N PRO A 340 -5.31 22.34 17.20
CA PRO A 340 -5.08 23.76 17.58
C PRO A 340 -5.11 24.73 16.40
N ALA A 341 -4.57 24.35 15.23
CA ALA A 341 -4.59 25.20 14.04
C ALA A 341 -5.93 25.14 13.29
N GLY A 342 -6.76 24.12 13.56
CA GLY A 342 -8.05 23.89 12.89
C GLY A 342 -7.93 23.55 11.40
N GLY A 343 -6.81 22.93 10.98
CA GLY A 343 -6.54 22.62 9.58
C GLY A 343 -5.37 21.69 9.36
N LEU A 344 -5.15 21.31 8.10
CA LEU A 344 -3.97 20.56 7.70
C LEU A 344 -2.75 21.51 7.70
N VAL A 345 -1.67 21.01 8.29
CA VAL A 345 -0.38 21.73 8.40
C VAL A 345 0.76 20.79 8.06
N PRO A 346 1.95 21.31 7.67
CA PRO A 346 3.12 20.47 7.49
C PRO A 346 3.56 19.81 8.80
N THR A 347 4.04 18.57 8.69
CA THR A 347 4.61 17.81 9.80
C THR A 347 6.11 18.11 9.96
N GLU A 348 6.75 17.56 11.02
CA GLU A 348 8.21 17.60 11.16
C GLU A 348 8.94 16.83 10.04
N LYS A 349 8.29 15.84 9.43
CA LYS A 349 8.83 15.12 8.26
C LYS A 349 9.08 16.07 7.08
N PHE A 350 8.24 17.10 6.91
CA PHE A 350 8.48 18.14 5.91
C PHE A 350 9.78 18.91 6.17
N ASP A 351 10.12 19.21 7.42
CA ASP A 351 11.36 19.91 7.75
C ASP A 351 12.59 19.08 7.40
N ARG A 352 12.55 17.77 7.62
CA ARG A 352 13.60 16.82 7.19
C ARG A 352 13.63 16.69 5.67
N TRP A 353 12.48 16.41 5.04
CA TRP A 353 12.34 16.28 3.59
C TRP A 353 12.87 17.51 2.84
N ARG A 354 12.67 18.71 3.39
CA ARG A 354 13.18 19.94 2.79
C ARG A 354 14.72 20.03 2.79
N LEU A 355 15.39 19.39 3.74
CA LEU A 355 16.84 19.36 3.85
C LEU A 355 17.49 18.28 2.97
N ASP A 356 16.71 17.31 2.49
CA ASP A 356 17.19 16.27 1.60
C ASP A 356 17.54 16.82 0.21
N ASP A 357 18.39 16.10 -0.53
CA ASP A 357 18.64 16.42 -1.94
C ASP A 357 17.36 16.30 -2.79
N ALA A 358 17.33 17.01 -3.92
CA ALA A 358 16.14 17.07 -4.76
C ALA A 358 15.70 15.69 -5.29
N ALA A 359 16.64 14.76 -5.53
CA ALA A 359 16.32 13.41 -5.99
C ALA A 359 15.69 12.56 -4.88
N ALA A 360 16.20 12.66 -3.64
CA ALA A 360 15.60 12.02 -2.48
C ALA A 360 14.17 12.56 -2.23
N ARG A 361 14.00 13.88 -2.32
CA ARG A 361 12.67 14.51 -2.21
C ARG A 361 11.69 14.00 -3.25
N LEU A 362 12.13 13.86 -4.50
CA LEU A 362 11.31 13.32 -5.58
C LEU A 362 10.91 11.85 -5.30
N ARG A 363 11.86 11.01 -4.85
CA ARG A 363 11.57 9.60 -4.54
C ARG A 363 10.50 9.43 -3.46
N VAL A 364 10.52 10.27 -2.43
CA VAL A 364 9.46 10.28 -1.40
C VAL A 364 8.08 10.55 -2.02
N LEU A 365 7.97 11.52 -2.94
CA LEU A 365 6.71 11.85 -3.62
C LEU A 365 6.25 10.73 -4.56
N LEU A 366 7.17 10.15 -5.33
CA LEU A 366 6.87 9.04 -6.24
C LEU A 366 6.46 7.77 -5.47
N SER A 367 7.15 7.45 -4.38
CA SER A 367 6.80 6.36 -3.48
C SER A 367 5.40 6.54 -2.89
N ALA A 368 5.07 7.75 -2.44
CA ALA A 368 3.74 8.06 -1.93
C ALA A 368 2.66 7.89 -3.00
N TRP A 369 2.88 8.42 -4.22
CA TRP A 369 1.94 8.26 -5.32
C TRP A 369 1.74 6.79 -5.71
N TRP A 370 2.81 5.99 -5.73
CA TRP A 370 2.76 4.57 -6.06
C TRP A 370 1.90 3.77 -5.08
N ARG A 371 1.97 4.11 -3.79
CA ARG A 371 1.18 3.49 -2.71
C ARG A 371 -0.25 4.05 -2.58
N MET A 372 -0.56 5.15 -3.24
CA MET A 372 -1.85 5.83 -3.11
C MET A 372 -3.00 4.95 -3.60
N GLU A 373 -3.97 4.68 -2.76
CA GLU A 373 -5.15 3.84 -3.04
C GLU A 373 -6.29 4.59 -3.74
N ARG A 374 -6.03 5.78 -4.26
CA ARG A 374 -7.00 6.64 -4.94
C ARG A 374 -6.35 7.36 -6.11
N SER A 375 -7.15 7.98 -6.96
CA SER A 375 -6.69 8.90 -8.00
C SER A 375 -7.38 10.25 -7.83
N SER A 376 -6.57 11.29 -7.67
CA SER A 376 -7.04 12.66 -7.47
C SER A 376 -7.74 13.24 -8.69
N LEU A 377 -7.45 12.69 -9.88
CA LEU A 377 -7.98 13.16 -11.16
C LEU A 377 -9.06 12.25 -11.73
N ARG A 378 -9.41 11.15 -11.06
CA ARG A 378 -10.52 10.29 -11.47
C ARG A 378 -11.84 11.05 -11.41
N ARG A 379 -12.65 10.90 -12.46
CA ARG A 379 -13.98 11.50 -12.54
C ARG A 379 -15.05 10.42 -12.44
N ILE A 380 -15.92 10.55 -11.44
CA ILE A 380 -17.11 9.72 -11.27
C ILE A 380 -18.29 10.56 -11.75
N ASP A 381 -19.05 10.07 -12.72
CA ASP A 381 -20.15 10.82 -13.34
C ASP A 381 -19.72 12.23 -13.83
N GLY A 382 -18.51 12.33 -14.38
CA GLY A 382 -17.93 13.56 -14.92
C GLY A 382 -17.43 14.57 -13.88
N LYS A 383 -17.47 14.25 -12.57
CA LYS A 383 -17.04 15.12 -11.47
C LYS A 383 -15.83 14.55 -10.76
N TYR A 384 -14.93 15.43 -10.34
CA TYR A 384 -13.84 15.04 -9.44
C TYR A 384 -14.38 14.67 -8.05
N GLY A 385 -13.77 13.67 -7.44
CA GLY A 385 -13.94 13.36 -6.03
C GLY A 385 -13.45 14.50 -5.12
N THR A 386 -13.83 14.46 -3.86
CA THR A 386 -13.29 15.39 -2.85
C THR A 386 -11.83 15.02 -2.54
N VAL A 387 -10.91 15.98 -2.61
CA VAL A 387 -9.50 15.77 -2.25
C VAL A 387 -9.41 15.33 -0.80
N LEU A 388 -8.65 14.29 -0.50
CA LEU A 388 -8.55 13.65 0.82
C LEU A 388 -9.91 13.17 1.39
N GLY A 389 -10.94 13.02 0.54
CA GLY A 389 -12.22 12.43 0.91
C GLY A 389 -12.23 10.91 0.73
N ASP A 390 -13.33 10.23 1.02
CA ASP A 390 -13.45 8.79 0.78
C ASP A 390 -13.55 8.45 -0.70
N ASP A 391 -12.92 7.36 -1.13
CA ASP A 391 -13.08 6.77 -2.46
C ASP A 391 -13.62 5.34 -2.31
N PRO A 392 -14.85 5.06 -2.77
CA PRO A 392 -15.45 3.74 -2.63
C PRO A 392 -14.71 2.64 -3.41
N ALA A 393 -13.91 2.99 -4.41
CA ALA A 393 -13.10 2.02 -5.15
C ALA A 393 -11.81 1.62 -4.42
N GLY A 394 -11.31 2.46 -3.49
CA GLY A 394 -10.19 2.17 -2.59
C GLY A 394 -8.97 1.56 -3.28
N ALA A 395 -8.42 0.50 -2.71
CA ALA A 395 -7.23 -0.21 -3.19
C ALA A 395 -7.32 -0.67 -4.67
N SER A 396 -8.52 -0.80 -5.24
CA SER A 396 -8.67 -1.14 -6.66
C SER A 396 -8.12 -0.06 -7.59
N VAL A 397 -8.15 1.22 -7.18
CA VAL A 397 -7.57 2.34 -7.95
C VAL A 397 -6.05 2.25 -7.99
N GLY A 398 -5.40 1.93 -6.86
CA GLY A 398 -3.95 1.70 -6.83
C GLY A 398 -3.53 0.55 -7.75
N ARG A 399 -4.30 -0.56 -7.74
CA ARG A 399 -4.06 -1.69 -8.65
C ARG A 399 -4.27 -1.32 -10.11
N ALA A 400 -5.28 -0.51 -10.43
CA ALA A 400 -5.50 0.00 -11.79
C ALA A 400 -4.32 0.86 -12.27
N ARG A 401 -3.76 1.71 -11.39
CA ARG A 401 -2.53 2.48 -11.66
C ARG A 401 -1.37 1.57 -12.02
N ARG A 402 -1.09 0.56 -11.20
CA ARG A 402 -0.02 -0.41 -11.43
C ARG A 402 -0.23 -1.19 -12.73
N ALA A 403 -1.46 -1.64 -13.01
CA ALA A 403 -1.77 -2.37 -14.25
C ALA A 403 -1.53 -1.51 -15.50
N VAL A 404 -2.00 -0.26 -15.51
CA VAL A 404 -1.82 0.67 -16.64
C VAL A 404 -0.34 0.97 -16.90
N LEU A 405 0.41 1.34 -15.85
CA LEU A 405 1.85 1.61 -15.99
C LEU A 405 2.65 0.36 -16.33
N GLY A 406 2.26 -0.80 -15.79
CA GLY A 406 2.87 -2.08 -16.10
C GLY A 406 2.77 -2.45 -17.58
N VAL A 407 1.66 -2.14 -18.26
CA VAL A 407 1.53 -2.32 -19.72
C VAL A 407 2.51 -1.41 -20.46
N LEU A 408 2.56 -0.12 -20.10
CA LEU A 408 3.49 0.82 -20.73
C LEU A 408 4.95 0.42 -20.51
N ALA A 409 5.28 -0.11 -19.33
CA ALA A 409 6.63 -0.57 -19.02
C ALA A 409 7.09 -1.80 -19.85
N ARG A 410 6.16 -2.58 -20.35
CA ARG A 410 6.44 -3.73 -21.24
C ARG A 410 6.62 -3.34 -22.70
N LEU A 411 6.21 -2.14 -23.09
CA LEU A 411 6.44 -1.67 -24.45
C LEU A 411 7.95 -1.48 -24.69
N PRO A 412 8.41 -1.67 -25.95
CA PRO A 412 9.77 -1.37 -26.34
C PRO A 412 10.14 0.08 -26.00
N ALA A 413 11.42 0.33 -25.72
CA ALA A 413 11.91 1.69 -25.54
C ALA A 413 11.55 2.56 -26.76
N SER A 414 11.30 3.84 -26.53
CA SER A 414 10.96 4.81 -27.59
C SER A 414 9.67 4.48 -28.36
N THR A 415 8.72 3.83 -27.70
CA THR A 415 7.43 3.45 -28.29
C THR A 415 6.29 3.97 -27.43
N ALA A 416 5.39 4.74 -27.99
CA ALA A 416 4.20 5.27 -27.34
C ALA A 416 2.96 4.43 -27.63
N CYS A 417 2.04 4.40 -26.69
CA CYS A 417 0.72 3.83 -26.86
C CYS A 417 -0.17 4.79 -27.65
N ALA A 418 -0.66 4.36 -28.82
CA ALA A 418 -1.56 5.14 -29.66
C ALA A 418 -3.05 4.81 -29.42
N ASP A 419 -3.36 3.76 -28.66
CA ASP A 419 -4.71 3.26 -28.44
C ASP A 419 -5.02 3.08 -26.96
N ARG A 420 -5.85 3.97 -26.41
CA ARG A 420 -6.28 3.90 -25.01
C ARG A 420 -7.21 2.72 -24.73
N ALA A 421 -8.03 2.30 -25.67
CA ALA A 421 -8.91 1.14 -25.48
C ALA A 421 -8.08 -0.15 -25.43
N GLY A 422 -7.10 -0.30 -26.33
CA GLY A 422 -6.13 -1.38 -26.29
C GLY A 422 -5.30 -1.39 -25.00
N LEU A 423 -4.91 -0.22 -24.49
CA LEU A 423 -4.22 -0.09 -23.20
C LEU A 423 -5.06 -0.66 -22.05
N VAL A 424 -6.35 -0.29 -21.98
CA VAL A 424 -7.29 -0.81 -20.96
C VAL A 424 -7.47 -2.31 -21.11
N GLY A 425 -7.65 -2.81 -22.32
CA GLY A 425 -7.77 -4.24 -22.62
C GLY A 425 -6.52 -5.02 -22.20
N SER A 426 -5.33 -4.50 -22.52
CA SER A 426 -4.06 -5.11 -22.11
C SER A 426 -3.85 -5.04 -20.59
N ALA A 427 -4.23 -3.94 -19.95
CA ALA A 427 -4.18 -3.82 -18.49
C ALA A 427 -5.13 -4.82 -17.80
N HIS A 428 -6.34 -5.00 -18.34
CA HIS A 428 -7.27 -6.02 -17.86
C HIS A 428 -6.74 -7.45 -18.06
N TRP A 429 -6.09 -7.73 -19.20
CA TRP A 429 -5.44 -9.03 -19.40
C TRP A 429 -4.36 -9.34 -18.35
N HIS A 430 -3.59 -8.33 -17.91
CA HIS A 430 -2.58 -8.47 -16.86
C HIS A 430 -3.16 -8.49 -15.44
N ALA A 431 -4.33 -7.89 -15.23
CA ALA A 431 -5.01 -7.81 -13.93
C ALA A 431 -6.52 -8.10 -14.09
N PRO A 432 -6.90 -9.33 -14.48
CA PRO A 432 -8.26 -9.68 -14.89
C PRO A 432 -9.30 -9.64 -13.75
N LEU A 433 -8.87 -9.62 -12.49
CA LEU A 433 -9.75 -9.46 -11.34
C LEU A 433 -10.08 -7.99 -11.01
N LEU A 434 -9.57 -7.04 -11.80
CA LEU A 434 -10.03 -5.66 -11.78
C LEU A 434 -11.23 -5.49 -12.73
N ASP A 435 -12.22 -4.73 -12.28
CA ASP A 435 -13.34 -4.35 -13.14
C ASP A 435 -12.84 -3.54 -14.34
N GLN A 436 -13.18 -3.96 -15.55
CA GLN A 436 -12.77 -3.29 -16.78
C GLN A 436 -13.35 -1.88 -16.90
N ALA A 437 -14.56 -1.64 -16.38
CA ALA A 437 -15.15 -0.31 -16.34
C ALA A 437 -14.34 0.62 -15.41
N LEU A 438 -13.94 0.13 -14.24
CA LEU A 438 -13.07 0.87 -13.34
C LEU A 438 -11.70 1.18 -13.97
N LEU A 439 -11.10 0.21 -14.68
CA LEU A 439 -9.86 0.45 -15.43
C LEU A 439 -10.03 1.54 -16.48
N ALA A 440 -11.13 1.52 -17.25
CA ALA A 440 -11.43 2.54 -18.24
C ALA A 440 -11.63 3.93 -17.63
N GLU A 441 -12.24 4.02 -16.46
CA GLU A 441 -12.37 5.28 -15.71
C GLU A 441 -11.04 5.77 -15.14
N CYS A 442 -10.19 4.85 -14.64
CA CYS A 442 -8.92 5.21 -13.99
C CYS A 442 -7.81 5.55 -14.99
N ALA A 443 -7.74 4.89 -16.13
CA ALA A 443 -6.63 5.01 -17.06
C ALA A 443 -6.33 6.46 -17.49
N PRO A 444 -7.31 7.30 -17.88
CA PRO A 444 -7.05 8.69 -18.25
C PRO A 444 -6.44 9.52 -17.10
N ALA A 445 -6.94 9.32 -15.89
CA ALA A 445 -6.48 10.03 -14.71
C ALA A 445 -5.06 9.60 -14.31
N VAL A 446 -4.78 8.30 -14.32
CA VAL A 446 -3.46 7.73 -14.05
C VAL A 446 -2.42 8.25 -15.04
N LEU A 447 -2.75 8.29 -16.33
CA LEU A 447 -1.85 8.82 -17.36
C LEU A 447 -1.55 10.30 -17.14
N GLU A 448 -2.55 11.08 -16.74
CA GLU A 448 -2.35 12.52 -16.48
C GLU A 448 -1.53 12.76 -15.22
N GLU A 449 -1.82 12.05 -14.13
CA GLU A 449 -1.02 12.08 -12.90
C GLU A 449 0.43 11.67 -13.17
N ALA A 450 0.64 10.58 -13.91
CA ALA A 450 1.98 10.09 -14.27
C ALA A 450 2.75 11.08 -15.16
N ARG A 451 2.05 11.80 -16.05
CA ARG A 451 2.65 12.84 -16.89
C ARG A 451 3.10 14.04 -16.06
N MET A 452 2.28 14.49 -15.10
CA MET A 452 2.65 15.56 -14.17
C MET A 452 3.88 15.21 -13.34
N LEU A 453 4.03 13.92 -12.97
CA LEU A 453 5.16 13.41 -12.19
C LEU A 453 6.42 13.09 -13.03
N GLY A 454 6.36 13.26 -14.35
CA GLY A 454 7.48 12.94 -15.24
C GLY A 454 7.70 11.43 -15.47
N LEU A 455 6.72 10.59 -15.13
CA LEU A 455 6.77 9.13 -15.34
C LEU A 455 6.37 8.72 -16.75
N ILE A 456 5.63 9.58 -17.43
CA ILE A 456 5.15 9.42 -18.82
C ILE A 456 5.37 10.71 -19.60
N ALA A 457 5.80 10.58 -20.85
CA ALA A 457 5.85 11.67 -21.83
C ALA A 457 5.42 11.14 -23.20
N TYR A 458 4.62 11.90 -23.97
CA TYR A 458 4.09 11.50 -25.28
C TYR A 458 3.43 10.10 -25.28
N ASP A 459 2.68 9.76 -24.21
CA ASP A 459 2.04 8.46 -24.01
C ASP A 459 3.02 7.24 -24.05
N THR A 460 4.32 7.49 -23.77
CA THR A 460 5.32 6.47 -23.47
C THR A 460 5.87 6.63 -22.05
N ILE A 461 6.30 5.53 -21.47
CA ILE A 461 6.89 5.53 -20.14
C ILE A 461 8.34 6.03 -20.21
N THR A 462 8.72 6.91 -19.27
CA THR A 462 10.09 7.38 -19.09
C THR A 462 10.92 6.33 -18.35
N ASP A 463 12.26 6.49 -18.32
CA ASP A 463 13.12 5.63 -17.52
C ASP A 463 12.76 5.69 -16.02
N LEU A 464 12.39 6.86 -15.52
CA LEU A 464 11.93 7.06 -14.15
C LEU A 464 10.62 6.28 -13.87
N GLY A 465 9.68 6.34 -14.82
CA GLY A 465 8.43 5.59 -14.75
C GLY A 465 8.64 4.09 -14.85
N ARG A 466 9.55 3.64 -15.69
CA ARG A 466 9.92 2.22 -15.85
C ARG A 466 10.58 1.68 -14.58
N ALA A 467 11.49 2.45 -13.97
CA ALA A 467 12.11 2.09 -12.70
C ALA A 467 11.05 1.92 -11.60
N LEU A 468 10.09 2.86 -11.50
CA LEU A 468 9.01 2.78 -10.51
C LEU A 468 8.08 1.57 -10.76
N ALA A 469 7.71 1.31 -12.01
CA ALA A 469 6.85 0.17 -12.37
C ALA A 469 7.51 -1.20 -12.13
N ALA A 470 8.83 -1.27 -12.17
CA ALA A 470 9.59 -2.51 -11.91
C ALA A 470 9.54 -2.93 -10.43
N LEU A 471 9.30 -2.00 -9.51
CA LEU A 471 9.28 -2.27 -8.06
C LEU A 471 8.07 -3.11 -7.63
N ASP A 472 6.98 -3.11 -8.41
CA ASP A 472 5.76 -3.83 -8.06
C ASP A 472 5.91 -5.37 -8.14
N ALA A 473 6.91 -5.84 -8.87
CA ALA A 473 7.18 -7.28 -9.02
C ALA A 473 7.78 -7.94 -7.76
N SER A 474 8.26 -7.14 -6.81
CA SER A 474 8.97 -7.60 -5.61
C SER A 474 8.29 -7.24 -4.28
N ALA A 475 7.28 -6.40 -4.28
CA ALA A 475 6.60 -5.94 -3.07
C ALA A 475 5.39 -6.81 -2.73
N GLY A 476 5.63 -7.87 -1.95
CA GLY A 476 4.56 -8.62 -1.31
C GLY A 476 4.20 -7.98 0.02
N ASP A 477 3.30 -7.13 0.07
CA ASP A 477 2.26 -6.85 1.07
C ASP A 477 1.68 -5.46 0.85
N GLU A 478 0.40 -5.41 0.46
CA GLU A 478 -0.34 -4.14 0.28
C GLU A 478 -0.51 -3.37 1.62
N ASN A 479 -0.16 -3.97 2.76
CA ASN A 479 -0.32 -3.40 4.10
C ASN A 479 0.97 -2.96 4.78
N ASP A 480 2.15 -3.16 4.19
CA ASP A 480 3.40 -2.69 4.79
C ASP A 480 3.69 -1.24 4.43
N ASP A 481 3.18 -0.33 5.26
CA ASP A 481 3.38 1.13 5.18
C ASP A 481 4.84 1.54 5.50
N SER A 482 5.68 0.60 5.91
CA SER A 482 7.06 0.82 6.37
C SER A 482 8.12 0.49 5.32
N SER A 483 7.76 0.12 4.07
CA SER A 483 8.77 -0.35 3.13
C SER A 483 9.68 0.80 2.64
N PRO A 484 10.86 0.98 3.23
CA PRO A 484 11.87 1.92 2.74
C PRO A 484 12.49 1.47 1.41
N VAL A 485 12.08 0.29 0.91
CA VAL A 485 12.62 -0.36 -0.28
C VAL A 485 12.41 0.48 -1.54
N VAL A 486 11.24 1.11 -1.69
CA VAL A 486 10.93 1.93 -2.89
C VAL A 486 11.86 3.14 -2.99
N GLU A 487 12.08 3.86 -1.90
CA GLU A 487 12.86 5.11 -1.90
C GLU A 487 14.37 4.88 -2.09
N HIS A 488 14.85 3.66 -1.78
CA HIS A 488 16.27 3.29 -1.79
C HIS A 488 16.65 2.31 -2.92
N ASP A 489 15.68 1.96 -3.81
CA ASP A 489 16.00 1.12 -4.96
C ASP A 489 17.10 1.74 -5.82
N PRO A 490 18.18 1.00 -6.13
CA PRO A 490 19.34 1.56 -6.84
C PRO A 490 18.99 2.14 -8.21
N VAL A 491 18.07 1.50 -8.95
CA VAL A 491 17.68 1.94 -10.30
C VAL A 491 16.85 3.22 -10.20
N LEU A 492 15.92 3.29 -9.24
CA LEU A 492 15.13 4.49 -9.01
C LEU A 492 16.00 5.66 -8.51
N VAL A 493 17.00 5.39 -7.67
CA VAL A 493 18.01 6.38 -7.23
C VAL A 493 18.76 6.96 -8.43
N GLU A 494 19.26 6.10 -9.32
CA GLU A 494 19.97 6.53 -10.53
C GLU A 494 19.05 7.35 -11.45
N CYS A 495 17.86 6.86 -11.76
CA CYS A 495 16.91 7.52 -12.65
C CYS A 495 16.44 8.88 -12.08
N SER A 496 16.15 8.97 -10.79
CA SER A 496 15.76 10.23 -10.13
C SER A 496 16.90 11.25 -10.12
N THR A 497 18.13 10.82 -9.91
CA THR A 497 19.30 11.68 -9.96
C THR A 497 19.50 12.23 -11.38
N ARG A 498 19.36 11.40 -12.41
CA ARG A 498 19.44 11.81 -13.82
C ARG A 498 18.32 12.77 -14.21
N ALA A 499 17.09 12.51 -13.78
CA ALA A 499 15.94 13.38 -14.01
C ALA A 499 16.12 14.81 -13.44
N LEU A 500 16.96 14.95 -12.42
CA LEU A 500 17.28 16.23 -11.77
C LEU A 500 18.69 16.77 -12.13
N ALA A 501 19.40 16.13 -13.06
CA ALA A 501 20.73 16.57 -13.47
C ALA A 501 20.75 17.95 -14.18
N SER A 502 19.61 18.38 -14.74
CA SER A 502 19.45 19.70 -15.39
C SER A 502 19.27 20.87 -14.42
N VAL A 503 19.29 20.61 -13.12
CA VAL A 503 19.10 21.63 -12.08
C VAL A 503 20.24 22.65 -12.11
N ARG A 504 19.88 23.93 -12.10
CA ARG A 504 20.86 25.04 -12.18
C ARG A 504 21.41 25.38 -10.81
N ARG A 505 22.73 25.48 -10.73
CA ARG A 505 23.48 25.88 -9.51
C ARG A 505 23.96 27.33 -9.57
N SER A 506 23.63 28.08 -10.63
CA SER A 506 24.05 29.48 -10.81
C SER A 506 22.87 30.35 -11.17
N ALA A 507 22.95 31.62 -10.74
CA ALA A 507 22.00 32.68 -11.02
C ALA A 507 22.67 33.82 -11.82
N LEU A 508 21.88 34.52 -12.61
CA LEU A 508 22.26 35.77 -13.26
C LEU A 508 21.72 36.91 -12.42
N PHE A 509 22.61 37.70 -11.82
CA PHE A 509 22.21 38.87 -11.05
C PHE A 509 22.15 40.12 -11.95
N GLY A 510 20.98 40.77 -11.96
CA GLY A 510 20.75 42.00 -12.68
C GLY A 510 21.13 43.24 -11.87
N ALA A 511 21.51 44.32 -12.56
CA ALA A 511 21.76 45.64 -11.92
C ALA A 511 20.47 46.26 -11.34
N ASP A 512 19.30 45.76 -11.71
CA ASP A 512 17.98 46.10 -11.21
C ASP A 512 17.61 45.36 -9.90
N LEU A 513 18.60 44.73 -9.25
CA LEU A 513 18.43 43.94 -8.03
C LEU A 513 17.58 42.69 -8.21
N THR A 514 17.63 42.10 -9.38
CA THR A 514 17.01 40.76 -9.63
C THR A 514 18.05 39.66 -9.74
N ALA A 515 17.65 38.46 -9.36
CA ALA A 515 18.35 37.20 -9.68
C ALA A 515 17.47 36.40 -10.63
N VAL A 516 18.00 35.98 -11.75
CA VAL A 516 17.31 35.17 -12.75
C VAL A 516 17.98 33.81 -12.86
N VAL A 517 17.22 32.73 -12.67
CA VAL A 517 17.67 31.35 -12.88
C VAL A 517 16.87 30.76 -14.04
N THR A 518 17.54 30.47 -15.16
CA THR A 518 16.93 29.89 -16.35
C THR A 518 16.87 28.36 -16.20
N GLY A 519 15.70 27.82 -15.88
CA GLY A 519 15.48 26.42 -15.53
C GLY A 519 15.30 26.24 -14.03
N PRO A 520 15.11 24.98 -13.58
CA PRO A 520 14.92 24.68 -12.17
C PRO A 520 16.20 24.95 -11.36
N PRO A 521 16.13 25.73 -10.26
CA PRO A 521 17.27 25.96 -9.38
C PRO A 521 17.61 24.73 -8.55
N SER A 522 18.88 24.56 -8.16
CA SER A 522 19.22 23.60 -7.11
C SER A 522 18.61 24.02 -5.78
N THR A 523 18.47 23.05 -4.86
CA THR A 523 17.93 23.32 -3.53
C THR A 523 18.71 24.40 -2.81
N GLU A 524 20.04 24.28 -2.84
CA GLU A 524 20.95 25.23 -2.19
C GLU A 524 20.83 26.62 -2.79
N LEU A 525 20.75 26.72 -4.14
CA LEU A 525 20.56 27.99 -4.83
C LEU A 525 19.20 28.62 -4.48
N ALA A 526 18.12 27.81 -4.51
CA ALA A 526 16.80 28.30 -4.18
C ALA A 526 16.72 28.78 -2.72
N GLU A 527 17.27 28.02 -1.77
CA GLU A 527 17.32 28.41 -0.36
C GLU A 527 18.13 29.69 -0.12
N LEU A 528 19.29 29.82 -0.75
CA LEU A 528 20.09 31.03 -0.66
C LEU A 528 19.31 32.26 -1.15
N LEU A 529 18.69 32.12 -2.35
CA LEU A 529 17.93 33.24 -2.93
C LEU A 529 16.65 33.54 -2.14
N ASP A 530 15.89 32.54 -1.68
CA ASP A 530 14.67 32.72 -0.89
C ASP A 530 14.94 33.36 0.49
N ARG A 531 16.13 33.14 1.08
CA ARG A 531 16.55 33.84 2.31
C ARG A 531 16.83 35.30 2.08
N ALA A 532 17.51 35.64 0.97
CA ALA A 532 18.04 37.02 0.74
C ALA A 532 17.15 37.86 -0.19
N ALA A 533 16.22 37.27 -0.92
CA ALA A 533 15.39 37.93 -1.91
C ALA A 533 13.92 37.46 -1.82
N GLU A 534 13.04 38.12 -2.55
CA GLU A 534 11.64 37.75 -2.70
C GLU A 534 11.43 37.16 -4.09
N ARG A 535 10.86 35.96 -4.18
CA ARG A 535 10.61 35.32 -5.45
C ARG A 535 9.40 35.95 -6.14
N GLU A 536 9.63 36.61 -7.29
CA GLU A 536 8.58 37.30 -8.08
C GLU A 536 7.88 36.40 -9.09
N SER A 537 8.61 35.43 -9.69
CA SER A 537 8.03 34.50 -10.67
C SER A 537 8.62 33.11 -10.59
N ARG A 538 7.79 32.13 -11.00
CA ARG A 538 8.15 30.72 -11.15
C ARG A 538 7.75 30.29 -12.57
N GLY A 539 8.61 29.52 -13.24
CA GLY A 539 8.34 29.06 -14.60
C GLY A 539 9.61 28.60 -15.32
N ALA A 540 9.66 28.76 -16.64
CA ALA A 540 10.86 28.46 -17.46
C ALA A 540 12.09 29.24 -17.00
N ALA A 541 11.89 30.42 -16.39
CA ALA A 541 12.88 31.14 -15.61
C ALA A 541 12.24 31.60 -14.30
N SER A 542 12.92 31.36 -13.19
CA SER A 542 12.55 31.91 -11.88
C SER A 542 13.26 33.22 -11.62
N VAL A 543 12.53 34.22 -11.09
CA VAL A 543 13.06 35.54 -10.80
C VAL A 543 12.89 35.86 -9.33
N TRP A 544 13.97 36.30 -8.68
CA TRP A 544 13.96 36.84 -7.33
C TRP A 544 14.35 38.32 -7.34
N ARG A 545 13.76 39.09 -6.43
CA ARG A 545 14.09 40.52 -6.23
C ARG A 545 14.68 40.77 -4.85
N PHE A 546 15.83 41.37 -4.83
CA PHE A 546 16.45 41.80 -3.58
C PHE A 546 15.86 43.16 -3.15
N THR A 547 15.40 43.21 -1.91
CA THR A 547 14.87 44.42 -1.27
C THR A 547 15.56 44.65 0.06
N PRO A 548 15.56 45.88 0.62
CA PRO A 548 16.09 46.11 1.97
C PRO A 548 15.45 45.18 3.03
N VAL A 549 14.18 44.84 2.84
CA VAL A 549 13.43 43.94 3.76
C VAL A 549 13.92 42.49 3.65
N SER A 550 14.08 42.01 2.43
CA SER A 550 14.53 40.63 2.22
C SER A 550 15.99 40.43 2.66
N VAL A 551 16.86 41.38 2.38
CA VAL A 551 18.26 41.34 2.83
C VAL A 551 18.35 41.42 4.37
N ARG A 552 17.51 42.25 5.02
CA ARG A 552 17.43 42.29 6.49
C ARG A 552 17.00 40.92 7.06
N ARG A 553 16.01 40.27 6.45
CA ARG A 553 15.57 38.92 6.86
C ARG A 553 16.72 37.89 6.81
N ALA A 554 17.61 37.98 5.82
CA ALA A 554 18.81 37.12 5.75
C ALA A 554 19.75 37.43 6.94
N MET A 555 19.94 38.70 7.30
CA MET A 555 20.76 39.07 8.46
C MET A 555 20.12 38.65 9.81
N ASP A 556 18.80 38.76 9.93
CA ASP A 556 18.06 38.30 11.10
C ASP A 556 18.19 36.79 11.29
N SER A 557 18.42 36.01 10.19
CA SER A 557 18.71 34.58 10.21
C SER A 557 20.18 34.21 10.48
N GLY A 558 21.04 35.22 10.74
CA GLY A 558 22.43 35.04 11.16
C GLY A 558 23.49 35.31 10.10
N TYR A 559 23.14 35.73 8.88
CA TYR A 559 24.12 36.12 7.88
C TYR A 559 24.83 37.45 8.24
N THR A 560 26.13 37.46 8.04
CA THR A 560 26.89 38.74 7.94
C THR A 560 26.86 39.23 6.49
N ALA A 561 27.13 40.50 6.22
CA ALA A 561 27.19 41.01 4.86
C ALA A 561 28.23 40.28 4.01
N ASP A 562 29.42 40.03 4.57
CA ASP A 562 30.48 39.38 3.85
C ASP A 562 30.20 37.91 3.55
N ALA A 563 29.55 37.18 4.49
CA ALA A 563 29.13 35.82 4.26
C ALA A 563 28.04 35.72 3.17
N LEU A 564 27.03 36.58 3.22
CA LEU A 564 25.98 36.65 2.20
C LEU A 564 26.54 36.96 0.82
N LEU A 565 27.42 37.96 0.73
CA LEU A 565 28.07 38.33 -0.54
C LEU A 565 29.00 37.24 -1.07
N ALA A 566 29.68 36.51 -0.18
CA ALA A 566 30.50 35.35 -0.57
C ALA A 566 29.64 34.26 -1.18
N ASP A 567 28.56 33.83 -0.50
CA ASP A 567 27.65 32.78 -0.99
C ASP A 567 26.98 33.19 -2.31
N LEU A 568 26.54 34.45 -2.43
CA LEU A 568 26.02 35.00 -3.70
C LEU A 568 27.08 35.01 -4.80
N GLY A 569 28.34 35.30 -4.44
CA GLY A 569 29.47 35.29 -5.35
C GLY A 569 29.83 33.92 -5.90
N GLU A 570 29.56 32.86 -5.15
CA GLU A 570 29.77 31.46 -5.60
C GLU A 570 28.74 31.03 -6.67
N VAL A 571 27.52 31.57 -6.61
CA VAL A 571 26.44 31.20 -7.53
C VAL A 571 26.28 32.15 -8.72
N GLY A 572 26.94 33.33 -8.71
CA GLY A 572 26.93 34.26 -9.83
C GLY A 572 27.73 35.56 -9.59
N ALA A 573 27.94 36.33 -10.65
CA ALA A 573 28.63 37.61 -10.55
C ALA A 573 27.75 38.67 -9.85
N VAL A 574 28.12 39.09 -8.64
CA VAL A 574 27.35 40.04 -7.84
C VAL A 574 27.55 41.46 -8.40
N PRO A 575 26.51 42.17 -8.90
CA PRO A 575 26.64 43.50 -9.41
C PRO A 575 26.79 44.53 -8.29
N GLN A 576 27.45 45.62 -8.57
CA GLN A 576 27.73 46.70 -7.61
C GLN A 576 26.47 47.21 -6.86
N PRO A 577 25.30 47.42 -7.50
CA PRO A 577 24.07 47.78 -6.76
C PRO A 577 23.65 46.81 -5.69
N LEU A 578 23.83 45.51 -5.92
CA LEU A 578 23.47 44.44 -4.95
C LEU A 578 24.48 44.43 -3.78
N ASP A 579 25.79 44.51 -4.05
CA ASP A 579 26.82 44.65 -3.00
C ASP A 579 26.53 45.86 -2.11
N TYR A 580 26.20 47.03 -2.74
CA TYR A 580 25.86 48.25 -2.00
C TYR A 580 24.60 48.06 -1.14
N LEU A 581 23.54 47.46 -1.66
CA LEU A 581 22.33 47.18 -0.90
C LEU A 581 22.60 46.31 0.34
N VAL A 582 23.36 45.21 0.17
CA VAL A 582 23.69 44.32 1.27
C VAL A 582 24.49 45.02 2.36
N ARG A 583 25.50 45.77 1.98
CA ARG A 583 26.34 46.55 2.94
C ARG A 583 25.60 47.68 3.60
N ASP A 584 24.70 48.41 2.91
CA ASP A 584 23.89 49.45 3.51
C ASP A 584 22.89 48.94 4.54
N VAL A 585 22.23 47.79 4.24
CA VAL A 585 21.35 47.13 5.19
C VAL A 585 22.15 46.62 6.39
N ALA A 586 23.31 45.99 6.19
CA ALA A 586 24.15 45.50 7.28
C ALA A 586 24.64 46.63 8.22
N ARG A 587 24.98 47.79 7.66
CA ARG A 587 25.40 48.93 8.49
C ARG A 587 24.30 49.39 9.45
N ARG A 588 23.03 49.26 9.04
CA ARG A 588 21.86 49.65 9.85
C ARG A 588 21.33 48.49 10.72
N HIS A 589 21.74 47.26 10.39
CA HIS A 589 21.34 46.10 11.16
C HIS A 589 22.04 46.07 12.53
N GLY A 590 21.25 46.02 13.58
CA GLY A 590 21.78 46.03 14.95
C GLY A 590 21.95 47.44 15.61
N GLU A 591 21.66 48.52 14.88
CA GLU A 591 21.62 49.89 15.51
C GLU A 591 20.51 49.94 16.59
N VAL A 592 19.48 49.14 16.45
CA VAL A 592 18.42 48.93 17.47
C VAL A 592 18.40 47.46 17.89
N THR A 593 18.65 47.24 19.18
CA THR A 593 18.60 45.86 19.74
C THR A 593 17.36 45.70 20.60
N VAL A 594 16.64 44.61 20.38
CA VAL A 594 15.51 44.16 21.21
C VAL A 594 15.99 43.00 22.07
N THR A 595 15.93 43.15 23.38
CA THR A 595 16.30 42.07 24.32
C THR A 595 15.05 41.57 25.02
N THR A 596 14.83 40.24 24.96
CA THR A 596 13.79 39.58 25.73
C THR A 596 14.21 39.56 27.21
N VAL A 597 13.37 40.08 28.07
CA VAL A 597 13.56 40.05 29.53
C VAL A 597 12.35 39.32 30.15
N ALA A 598 12.57 38.56 31.20
CA ALA A 598 11.48 37.81 31.85
C ALA A 598 10.52 38.76 32.61
N CYS A 599 11.01 39.86 33.16
CA CYS A 599 10.21 40.99 33.62
C CYS A 599 11.08 42.27 33.80
N ILE A 600 10.42 43.40 33.87
CA ILE A 600 11.04 44.70 34.12
C ILE A 600 10.64 45.19 35.51
N VAL A 601 11.62 45.75 36.23
CA VAL A 601 11.41 46.48 37.49
C VAL A 601 11.71 47.97 37.23
N GLN A 602 10.72 48.81 37.41
CA GLN A 602 10.81 50.25 37.17
C GLN A 602 10.55 51.01 38.45
N ALA A 603 11.35 52.03 38.70
CA ALA A 603 11.13 52.99 39.78
C ALA A 603 11.48 54.42 39.30
N SER A 604 10.84 55.42 39.89
CA SER A 604 11.12 56.82 39.62
C SER A 604 12.44 57.31 40.24
N ASP A 605 12.93 56.63 41.27
CA ASP A 605 14.19 56.91 41.94
C ASP A 605 15.33 56.01 41.41
N PRO A 606 16.34 56.58 40.72
CA PRO A 606 17.49 55.83 40.25
C PRO A 606 18.35 55.21 41.35
N VAL A 607 18.40 55.87 42.55
CA VAL A 607 19.21 55.42 43.67
C VAL A 607 18.64 54.11 44.24
N LEU A 608 17.31 53.99 44.31
CA LEU A 608 16.62 52.80 44.76
C LEU A 608 16.89 51.61 43.83
N LEU A 609 16.89 51.85 42.52
CA LEU A 609 17.17 50.79 41.55
C LEU A 609 18.63 50.34 41.54
N ALA A 610 19.55 51.26 41.77
CA ALA A 610 20.97 50.93 41.95
C ALA A 610 21.19 50.09 43.22
N GLU A 611 20.49 50.39 44.30
CA GLU A 611 20.50 49.67 45.54
C GLU A 611 19.96 48.22 45.33
N ILE A 612 18.80 48.07 44.65
CA ILE A 612 18.21 46.76 44.30
C ILE A 612 19.16 45.95 43.41
N ALA A 613 19.81 46.57 42.45
CA ALA A 613 20.75 45.88 41.55
C ALA A 613 21.99 45.38 42.27
N GLY A 614 22.48 46.14 43.26
CA GLY A 614 23.64 45.81 44.10
C GLY A 614 23.33 44.89 45.29
N HIS A 615 22.07 44.56 45.53
CA HIS A 615 21.66 43.81 46.71
C HIS A 615 22.05 42.32 46.64
N ARG A 616 22.96 41.85 47.50
CA ARG A 616 23.57 40.48 47.48
C ARG A 616 22.56 39.34 47.49
N ARG A 617 21.45 39.47 48.19
CA ARG A 617 20.40 38.40 48.27
C ARG A 617 19.52 38.34 47.00
N LEU A 618 19.54 39.42 46.19
CA LEU A 618 18.80 39.50 44.91
C LEU A 618 19.64 39.09 43.70
N SER A 619 20.93 38.76 43.88
CA SER A 619 21.83 38.36 42.80
C SER A 619 21.29 37.18 41.95
N ARG A 620 20.52 36.27 42.58
CA ARG A 620 19.85 35.13 41.92
C ARG A 620 18.78 35.54 40.91
N LEU A 621 18.30 36.80 40.93
CA LEU A 621 17.34 37.33 39.96
C LEU A 621 17.99 37.75 38.65
N GLY A 622 19.31 37.73 38.52
CA GLY A 622 20.03 38.16 37.32
C GLY A 622 19.69 39.60 36.89
N LEU A 623 19.63 40.50 37.89
CA LEU A 623 19.25 41.89 37.61
C LEU A 623 20.30 42.64 36.79
N ARG A 624 19.86 43.30 35.72
CA ARG A 624 20.71 44.12 34.83
C ARG A 624 20.07 45.47 34.65
N LEU A 625 20.83 46.53 34.90
CA LEU A 625 20.40 47.91 34.70
C LEU A 625 20.31 48.18 33.18
N LEU A 626 19.12 48.53 32.68
CA LEU A 626 18.88 48.91 31.28
C LEU A 626 18.89 50.43 31.11
N ALA A 627 18.38 51.16 32.11
CA ALA A 627 18.38 52.61 32.19
C ALA A 627 18.43 53.01 33.67
N PRO A 628 18.76 54.28 34.03
CA PRO A 628 18.82 54.71 35.43
C PRO A 628 17.55 54.36 36.24
N THR A 629 16.41 54.31 35.62
CA THR A 629 15.09 54.05 36.21
C THR A 629 14.49 52.70 35.87
N VAL A 630 15.25 51.75 35.18
CA VAL A 630 14.75 50.47 34.66
C VAL A 630 15.77 49.35 34.86
N LEU A 631 15.36 48.27 35.55
CA LEU A 631 16.09 47.03 35.70
C LEU A 631 15.38 45.92 34.94
N ALA A 632 16.14 45.07 34.24
CA ALA A 632 15.67 43.79 33.74
C ALA A 632 15.97 42.68 34.74
N SER A 633 15.02 41.74 34.92
CA SER A 633 15.22 40.52 35.70
C SER A 633 15.24 39.31 34.74
N ALA A 634 16.12 38.36 34.99
CA ALA A 634 16.16 37.08 34.30
C ALA A 634 15.09 36.09 34.81
N MET A 635 14.38 36.42 35.88
CA MET A 635 13.36 35.59 36.50
C MET A 635 11.95 36.10 36.22
N PRO A 636 10.93 35.21 36.12
CA PRO A 636 9.53 35.59 35.91
C PRO A 636 9.02 36.58 36.95
N ALA A 637 8.05 37.45 36.57
CA ALA A 637 7.51 38.51 37.39
C ALA A 637 7.08 38.05 38.80
N GLY A 638 6.38 36.92 38.92
CA GLY A 638 5.96 36.38 40.22
C GLY A 638 7.12 36.05 41.16
N LYS A 639 8.22 35.48 40.65
CA LYS A 639 9.41 35.17 41.47
C LYS A 639 10.20 36.44 41.80
N THR A 640 10.27 37.40 40.88
CA THR A 640 10.92 38.70 41.10
C THR A 640 10.18 39.51 42.14
N LEU A 641 8.83 39.58 42.07
CA LEU A 641 7.98 40.25 43.07
C LEU A 641 8.14 39.63 44.49
N ALA A 642 8.13 38.30 44.59
CA ALA A 642 8.30 37.64 45.86
C ALA A 642 9.65 37.93 46.49
N ALA A 643 10.74 37.81 45.72
CA ALA A 643 12.10 38.09 46.19
C ALA A 643 12.31 39.55 46.61
N LEU A 644 11.75 40.53 45.91
CA LEU A 644 11.80 41.92 46.27
C LEU A 644 11.05 42.18 47.57
N ARG A 645 9.87 41.61 47.77
CA ARG A 645 9.07 41.74 49.00
C ARG A 645 9.76 41.10 50.20
N GLU A 646 10.36 39.94 50.04
CA GLU A 646 11.15 39.27 51.08
C GLU A 646 12.35 40.09 51.59
N ASN A 647 12.86 41.01 50.77
CA ASN A 647 14.01 41.86 51.09
C ASN A 647 13.62 43.31 51.41
N GLY A 648 12.33 43.53 51.71
CA GLY A 648 11.86 44.79 52.30
C GLY A 648 11.43 45.88 51.29
N TYR A 649 11.37 45.53 50.01
CA TYR A 649 10.84 46.44 48.99
C TYR A 649 9.33 46.18 48.78
N ALA A 650 8.58 47.22 48.33
CA ALA A 650 7.12 47.10 48.13
C ALA A 650 6.74 47.25 46.67
N PRO A 651 7.10 46.31 45.81
CA PRO A 651 6.77 46.35 44.37
C PRO A 651 5.29 46.08 44.13
N VAL A 652 4.69 46.79 43.16
CA VAL A 652 3.34 46.60 42.65
C VAL A 652 3.44 45.95 41.28
N PRO A 653 2.71 44.83 40.99
CA PRO A 653 2.66 44.24 39.66
C PRO A 653 1.87 45.19 38.71
N ILE A 654 2.35 45.34 37.49
CA ILE A 654 1.63 45.96 36.38
C ILE A 654 1.37 44.87 35.35
N GLU A 655 0.11 44.66 35.02
CA GLU A 655 -0.29 43.69 33.94
C GLU A 655 -0.20 44.35 32.57
N ASP A 656 0.57 43.77 31.67
CA ASP A 656 0.62 44.19 30.29
C ASP A 656 -0.44 43.37 29.49
N THR A 657 -1.32 44.09 28.82
CA THR A 657 -2.25 43.53 27.85
C THR A 657 -1.65 43.67 26.44
N GLY A 658 -1.23 42.55 25.84
CA GLY A 658 -0.94 42.47 24.44
C GLY A 658 0.28 41.68 23.98
N GLU A 659 0.26 40.37 24.09
CA GLU A 659 1.19 39.52 23.35
C GLU A 659 0.48 38.80 22.22
N ILE A 660 0.91 39.06 20.96
CA ILE A 660 0.56 38.20 19.82
C ILE A 660 1.73 37.25 19.59
N THR A 661 1.61 36.07 20.10
CA THR A 661 2.58 35.00 19.81
C THR A 661 2.18 34.31 18.52
N VAL A 662 2.89 34.54 17.42
CA VAL A 662 2.72 33.76 16.19
C VAL A 662 3.38 32.40 16.41
N ARG A 663 2.61 31.42 16.85
CA ARG A 663 3.03 30.01 16.90
C ARG A 663 2.94 29.45 15.48
N ARG A 664 4.04 28.99 14.89
CA ARG A 664 4.00 28.13 13.71
C ARG A 664 3.38 26.82 14.13
N ALA A 665 2.22 26.47 13.54
CA ALA A 665 1.57 25.20 13.77
C ALA A 665 2.35 24.10 13.05
N ARG A 666 2.93 23.17 13.79
CA ARG A 666 3.56 21.93 13.30
C ARG A 666 3.32 20.83 14.31
N ILE A 667 3.06 19.64 13.80
CA ILE A 667 2.81 18.44 14.59
C ILE A 667 4.06 17.58 14.54
N GLU A 668 4.45 17.01 15.70
CA GLU A 668 5.41 15.91 15.74
C GLU A 668 4.89 14.75 14.90
N GLU A 669 5.76 14.11 14.12
CA GLU A 669 5.41 12.93 13.36
C GLU A 669 5.00 11.84 14.36
N PRO A 670 3.79 11.26 14.27
CA PRO A 670 3.42 10.14 15.10
C PRO A 670 4.41 9.00 14.82
N GLN A 671 5.09 8.56 15.85
CA GLN A 671 6.23 7.63 15.69
C GLN A 671 5.82 6.26 15.14
N ASN A 672 4.55 5.86 15.21
CA ASN A 672 4.05 4.59 14.67
C ASN A 672 2.52 4.65 14.56
N GLY A 673 1.96 5.13 13.48
CA GLY A 673 0.51 5.07 13.31
C GLY A 673 0.07 5.41 11.88
N ARG A 674 -0.87 4.64 11.36
CA ARG A 674 -1.56 4.96 10.13
C ARG A 674 -2.55 6.08 10.42
N LEU A 675 -2.28 7.29 9.94
CA LEU A 675 -3.25 8.39 10.02
C LEU A 675 -4.40 8.09 9.06
N ILE A 676 -5.55 7.72 9.58
CA ILE A 676 -6.77 7.55 8.79
C ILE A 676 -7.61 8.81 8.97
N LEU A 677 -7.95 9.47 7.88
CA LEU A 677 -9.01 10.46 7.86
C LEU A 677 -10.34 9.73 8.02
N LEU A 678 -10.93 9.80 9.21
CA LEU A 678 -12.25 9.24 9.45
C LEU A 678 -13.35 10.16 8.88
N PRO A 679 -14.54 9.60 8.53
CA PRO A 679 -15.69 10.39 8.18
C PRO A 679 -15.97 11.45 9.25
N GLY A 680 -16.13 12.71 8.84
CA GLY A 680 -16.30 13.85 9.76
C GLY A 680 -15.02 14.62 10.07
N GLY A 681 -13.91 14.38 9.34
CA GLY A 681 -12.66 15.17 9.45
C GLY A 681 -11.82 14.87 10.69
N ARG A 682 -12.13 13.78 11.40
CA ARG A 682 -11.31 13.31 12.54
C ARG A 682 -10.20 12.43 12.03
N VAL A 683 -8.98 12.74 12.42
CA VAL A 683 -7.83 11.86 12.21
C VAL A 683 -7.79 10.87 13.37
N ALA A 684 -7.90 9.58 13.09
CA ALA A 684 -7.62 8.54 14.06
C ALA A 684 -6.24 7.97 13.79
N GLU A 685 -5.45 7.87 14.84
CA GLU A 685 -4.22 7.13 14.86
C GLU A 685 -4.55 5.66 15.14
N LEU A 686 -4.29 4.78 14.17
CA LEU A 686 -4.18 3.36 14.46
C LEU A 686 -2.79 3.15 15.03
N GLU A 687 -2.69 2.86 16.30
CA GLU A 687 -1.46 2.37 16.91
C GLU A 687 -1.03 1.12 16.13
N GLN A 688 -0.05 1.29 15.23
CA GLN A 688 0.72 0.14 14.78
C GLN A 688 1.74 -0.18 15.85
N PRO A 689 2.00 -1.45 16.12
CA PRO A 689 3.08 -1.83 17.02
C PRO A 689 4.39 -1.18 16.53
N PRO A 690 5.27 -0.78 17.43
CA PRO A 690 6.52 -0.11 17.09
C PRO A 690 7.26 -0.94 16.03
N HIS A 691 7.56 -0.32 14.90
CA HIS A 691 8.41 -0.91 13.86
C HIS A 691 9.82 -1.01 14.41
N HIS A 692 10.11 -2.08 15.11
CA HIS A 692 11.48 -2.52 15.29
C HIS A 692 12.00 -2.88 13.90
N LEU A 693 13.25 -2.57 13.66
CA LEU A 693 13.99 -2.88 12.44
C LEU A 693 13.64 -4.31 11.99
N VAL A 694 12.63 -4.43 11.13
CA VAL A 694 12.34 -5.69 10.46
C VAL A 694 13.51 -5.87 9.52
N GLU A 695 14.38 -6.83 9.82
CA GLU A 695 15.37 -7.23 8.85
C GLU A 695 14.67 -7.56 7.53
N PRO A 696 15.24 -7.20 6.39
CA PRO A 696 14.69 -7.55 5.10
C PRO A 696 14.50 -9.08 5.03
N PRO A 697 13.44 -9.58 4.37
CA PRO A 697 13.22 -11.01 4.24
C PRO A 697 14.51 -11.68 3.72
N PRO A 698 14.86 -12.88 4.22
CA PRO A 698 16.06 -13.58 3.78
C PRO A 698 15.99 -13.80 2.26
N ASP A 699 17.16 -13.80 1.61
CA ASP A 699 17.25 -14.14 0.20
C ASP A 699 16.49 -15.45 -0.08
N PRO A 700 15.53 -15.48 -1.04
CA PRO A 700 14.70 -16.66 -1.33
C PRO A 700 15.53 -17.94 -1.57
N HIS A 701 16.69 -17.84 -2.19
CA HIS A 701 17.59 -18.97 -2.44
C HIS A 701 18.20 -19.52 -1.15
N GLU A 702 18.68 -18.64 -0.27
CA GLU A 702 19.22 -19.06 1.03
C GLU A 702 18.11 -19.67 1.91
N HIS A 703 16.92 -19.08 1.85
CA HIS A 703 15.75 -19.57 2.60
C HIS A 703 15.28 -20.94 2.11
N ALA A 704 15.22 -21.15 0.78
CA ALA A 704 14.90 -22.45 0.18
C ALA A 704 15.86 -23.54 0.66
N ARG A 705 17.17 -23.26 0.64
CA ARG A 705 18.20 -24.19 1.10
C ARG A 705 18.03 -24.55 2.58
N ARG A 706 17.73 -23.55 3.44
CA ARG A 706 17.45 -23.78 4.88
C ARG A 706 16.22 -24.65 5.09
N LEU A 707 15.14 -24.42 4.36
CA LEU A 707 13.91 -25.19 4.45
C LEU A 707 14.11 -26.65 3.99
N LEU A 708 14.88 -26.88 2.92
CA LEU A 708 15.16 -28.23 2.37
C LEU A 708 16.20 -28.99 3.20
N ALA A 709 17.18 -28.29 3.76
CA ALA A 709 18.18 -28.92 4.63
C ALA A 709 17.53 -29.57 5.85
N GLY A 710 16.29 -29.19 6.17
CA GLY A 710 15.46 -29.75 7.21
C GLY A 710 16.26 -29.96 8.48
N GLU A 711 16.14 -29.13 9.49
CA GLU A 711 16.64 -29.58 10.78
C GLU A 711 15.85 -30.83 11.17
N ASP A 712 16.54 -31.94 11.27
CA ASP A 712 16.08 -33.25 11.70
C ASP A 712 15.39 -33.14 13.08
N GLY A 713 14.12 -32.82 13.14
CA GLY A 713 13.36 -32.47 14.31
C GLY A 713 11.92 -33.01 14.27
N SER A 714 11.77 -34.30 14.15
CA SER A 714 10.69 -35.17 14.64
C SER A 714 9.24 -34.65 14.66
N VAL A 715 8.44 -35.23 13.79
CA VAL A 715 6.98 -35.36 13.76
C VAL A 715 6.39 -36.07 15.03
N ARG A 716 6.89 -35.84 16.21
CA ARG A 716 6.39 -36.53 17.43
C ARG A 716 6.26 -35.61 18.64
N GLN A 717 5.70 -34.39 18.53
CA GLN A 717 5.82 -33.52 19.71
C GLN A 717 4.57 -32.86 20.28
N GLN A 718 3.37 -32.90 19.68
CA GLN A 718 2.21 -32.23 20.32
C GLN A 718 1.88 -32.71 21.75
N GLY A 719 2.05 -33.97 22.04
CA GLY A 719 1.87 -34.49 23.42
C GLY A 719 3.06 -34.29 24.35
N ARG A 720 4.26 -34.01 23.80
CA ARG A 720 5.49 -33.81 24.57
C ARG A 720 5.70 -32.34 24.99
N THR A 721 5.30 -31.40 24.16
CA THR A 721 5.47 -29.94 24.40
C THR A 721 4.88 -29.54 25.74
N TRP A 722 3.63 -29.89 26.00
CA TRP A 722 2.93 -29.58 27.26
C TRP A 722 3.58 -30.24 28.48
N ALA A 723 4.04 -31.50 28.35
CA ALA A 723 4.70 -32.22 29.41
C ALA A 723 6.11 -31.63 29.73
N VAL A 724 6.81 -31.09 28.71
CA VAL A 724 8.11 -30.43 28.88
C VAL A 724 7.92 -29.06 29.51
N ILE A 725 6.97 -28.25 29.03
CA ILE A 725 6.65 -26.94 29.62
C ILE A 725 6.24 -27.11 31.10
N GLY A 726 5.32 -28.03 31.40
CA GLY A 726 4.87 -28.26 32.76
C GLY A 726 5.99 -28.71 33.72
N ARG A 727 7.04 -29.41 33.22
CA ARG A 727 8.17 -29.83 34.01
C ARG A 727 9.24 -28.76 34.16
N MET A 728 9.58 -28.05 33.09
CA MET A 728 10.73 -27.13 33.05
C MET A 728 10.35 -25.69 33.38
N ALA A 729 9.13 -25.28 33.06
CA ALA A 729 8.56 -23.99 33.49
C ALA A 729 7.69 -24.13 34.74
N SER A 730 8.09 -24.96 35.69
CA SER A 730 7.33 -25.30 36.91
C SER A 730 7.07 -24.12 37.84
N ARG A 731 7.78 -23.00 37.66
CA ARG A 731 7.56 -21.75 38.39
C ARG A 731 6.34 -20.98 37.90
N LEU A 732 5.90 -21.25 36.68
CA LEU A 732 4.74 -20.59 36.10
C LEU A 732 3.42 -21.23 36.56
N PRO A 733 2.36 -20.42 36.80
CA PRO A 733 1.01 -20.93 37.01
C PRO A 733 0.53 -21.71 35.76
N THR A 734 -0.34 -22.70 35.95
CA THR A 734 -0.85 -23.59 34.88
C THR A 734 -1.43 -22.80 33.69
N ALA A 735 -2.14 -21.68 33.96
CA ALA A 735 -2.69 -20.81 32.92
C ALA A 735 -1.58 -20.18 32.03
N GLN A 736 -0.46 -19.79 32.63
CA GLN A 736 0.69 -19.22 31.91
C GLN A 736 1.50 -20.29 31.17
N GLN A 737 1.61 -21.51 31.75
CA GLN A 737 2.17 -22.66 31.02
C GLN A 737 1.32 -22.99 29.78
N SER A 738 -0.02 -22.91 29.90
CA SER A 738 -0.93 -23.11 28.77
C SER A 738 -0.73 -22.06 27.68
N LEU A 739 -0.54 -20.80 28.07
CA LEU A 739 -0.28 -19.72 27.09
C LEU A 739 1.05 -19.93 26.36
N LEU A 740 2.10 -20.37 27.05
CA LEU A 740 3.37 -20.74 26.44
C LEU A 740 3.21 -21.92 25.45
N GLY A 741 2.38 -22.92 25.80
CA GLY A 741 2.02 -23.99 24.89
C GLY A 741 1.33 -23.49 23.63
N PHE A 742 0.47 -22.49 23.72
CA PHE A 742 -0.15 -21.87 22.55
C PHE A 742 0.83 -21.06 21.68
N VAL A 743 1.87 -20.44 22.27
CA VAL A 743 2.96 -19.81 21.51
C VAL A 743 3.66 -20.85 20.63
N VAL A 744 3.94 -22.05 21.21
CA VAL A 744 4.61 -23.13 20.48
C VAL A 744 3.68 -23.80 19.45
N ASP A 745 2.43 -24.13 19.83
CA ASP A 745 1.55 -24.95 18.99
C ASP A 745 0.78 -24.14 17.94
N ARG A 746 0.55 -22.83 18.18
CA ARG A 746 -0.33 -22.00 17.36
C ARG A 746 0.28 -20.66 16.95
N GLY A 747 1.51 -20.36 17.36
CA GLY A 747 2.16 -19.10 17.06
C GLY A 747 1.51 -17.88 17.72
N VAL A 748 0.77 -18.07 18.82
CA VAL A 748 0.08 -16.97 19.53
C VAL A 748 1.11 -16.03 20.15
N ARG A 749 0.82 -14.72 20.13
CA ARG A 749 1.67 -13.70 20.77
C ARG A 749 1.52 -13.74 22.28
N ALA A 750 2.64 -13.64 22.98
CA ALA A 750 2.67 -13.51 24.42
C ALA A 750 3.86 -12.66 24.88
N ALA A 751 3.68 -11.86 25.92
CA ALA A 751 4.79 -11.20 26.59
C ALA A 751 5.34 -12.12 27.66
N ILE A 752 6.66 -12.35 27.66
CA ILE A 752 7.39 -13.08 28.70
C ILE A 752 8.24 -12.13 29.51
N THR A 753 8.39 -12.45 30.82
CA THR A 753 9.35 -11.78 31.70
C THR A 753 10.35 -12.81 32.17
N LEU A 754 11.64 -12.47 32.11
CA LEU A 754 12.74 -13.33 32.49
C LEU A 754 13.20 -13.04 33.95
N THR A 755 13.98 -13.95 34.51
CA THR A 755 14.51 -13.82 35.89
C THR A 755 15.39 -12.59 36.17
N ASP A 756 16.00 -12.04 35.12
CA ASP A 756 16.81 -10.81 35.14
C ASP A 756 15.95 -9.53 35.03
N GLY A 757 14.62 -9.68 34.89
CA GLY A 757 13.68 -8.57 34.76
C GLY A 757 13.49 -8.09 33.32
N LEU A 758 14.16 -8.66 32.33
CA LEU A 758 13.91 -8.36 30.92
C LEU A 758 12.53 -8.86 30.49
N THR A 759 11.83 -8.07 29.69
CA THR A 759 10.56 -8.44 29.09
C THR A 759 10.72 -8.52 27.58
N ALA A 760 10.11 -9.53 26.95
CA ALA A 760 10.13 -9.74 25.52
C ALA A 760 8.73 -10.16 25.04
N THR A 761 8.30 -9.66 23.90
CA THR A 761 7.09 -10.12 23.21
C THR A 761 7.50 -11.20 22.22
N ILE A 762 6.96 -12.40 22.39
CA ILE A 762 7.31 -13.58 21.62
C ILE A 762 6.12 -14.15 20.86
N SER A 763 6.42 -14.78 19.72
CA SER A 763 5.47 -15.56 18.92
C SER A 763 6.19 -16.70 18.19
N HIS A 764 5.43 -17.65 17.59
CA HIS A 764 5.98 -18.69 16.73
C HIS A 764 7.17 -19.44 17.35
N GLY A 765 6.99 -19.93 18.57
CA GLY A 765 8.05 -20.59 19.32
C GLY A 765 8.22 -22.08 18.95
N GLU A 766 9.46 -22.57 19.00
CA GLU A 766 9.81 -24.00 19.00
C GLU A 766 10.48 -24.39 20.31
N LEU A 767 10.16 -25.57 20.81
CA LEU A 767 10.73 -26.04 22.06
C LEU A 767 11.82 -27.09 21.81
N ARG A 768 13.08 -26.79 22.20
CA ARG A 768 14.23 -27.70 22.07
C ARG A 768 14.94 -27.87 23.39
N SER A 769 15.00 -29.09 23.87
CA SER A 769 15.78 -29.46 25.10
C SER A 769 15.54 -28.54 26.31
N GLY A 770 14.35 -27.93 26.43
CA GLY A 770 14.02 -27.05 27.56
C GLY A 770 14.33 -25.57 27.32
N VAL A 771 14.73 -25.22 26.10
CA VAL A 771 14.87 -23.85 25.62
C VAL A 771 13.73 -23.58 24.63
N LEU A 772 13.07 -22.46 24.80
CA LEU A 772 12.08 -21.94 23.84
C LEU A 772 12.81 -21.04 22.85
N ASP A 773 12.91 -21.50 21.61
CA ASP A 773 13.38 -20.69 20.48
C ASP A 773 12.18 -20.03 19.85
N ALA A 774 12.02 -18.72 20.04
CA ALA A 774 10.82 -17.98 19.63
C ALA A 774 11.16 -16.67 18.95
N TRP A 775 10.29 -16.25 18.04
CA TRP A 775 10.39 -14.93 17.42
C TRP A 775 10.20 -13.85 18.48
N CYS A 776 11.19 -13.01 18.68
CA CYS A 776 11.17 -11.87 19.59
C CYS A 776 10.88 -10.60 18.77
N GLU A 777 9.77 -9.94 19.08
CA GLU A 777 9.34 -8.76 18.32
C GLU A 777 10.28 -7.56 18.54
N GLU A 778 10.80 -7.39 19.76
CA GLU A 778 11.73 -6.32 20.09
C GLU A 778 13.10 -6.48 19.41
N ALA A 779 13.52 -7.71 19.16
CA ALA A 779 14.78 -8.00 18.47
C ALA A 779 14.63 -8.14 16.95
N GLY A 780 13.40 -8.39 16.46
CA GLY A 780 13.16 -8.71 15.06
C GLY A 780 13.80 -10.03 14.59
N ASP A 781 14.13 -10.94 15.53
CA ASP A 781 14.82 -12.21 15.26
C ASP A 781 14.34 -13.32 16.21
N TYR A 782 14.71 -14.56 15.89
CA TYR A 782 14.52 -15.70 16.78
C TYR A 782 15.56 -15.70 17.90
N LEU A 783 15.08 -15.68 19.12
CA LEU A 783 15.93 -15.75 20.31
C LEU A 783 15.61 -16.99 21.14
N GLU A 784 16.65 -17.49 21.83
CA GLU A 784 16.56 -18.63 22.72
C GLU A 784 16.24 -18.19 24.16
N PHE A 785 15.12 -18.67 24.71
CA PHE A 785 14.66 -18.40 26.06
C PHE A 785 14.65 -19.70 26.87
N PRO A 786 15.57 -19.92 27.84
CA PRO A 786 15.50 -21.06 28.71
C PRO A 786 14.18 -21.06 29.51
N LEU A 787 13.40 -22.13 29.46
CA LEU A 787 12.10 -22.20 30.14
C LEU A 787 12.20 -22.00 31.65
N ALA A 788 13.34 -22.35 32.26
CA ALA A 788 13.60 -22.16 33.67
C ALA A 788 13.76 -20.68 34.09
N ASP A 789 14.10 -19.84 33.13
CA ASP A 789 14.32 -18.41 33.36
C ASP A 789 13.06 -17.55 33.11
N ILE A 790 12.00 -18.13 32.57
CA ILE A 790 10.72 -17.43 32.36
C ILE A 790 9.96 -17.42 33.69
N VAL A 791 9.68 -16.23 34.21
CA VAL A 791 8.99 -16.03 35.52
C VAL A 791 7.55 -15.56 35.37
N GLU A 792 7.19 -14.99 34.22
CA GLU A 792 5.82 -14.57 33.93
C GLU A 792 5.53 -14.66 32.42
N VAL A 793 4.28 -15.01 32.11
CA VAL A 793 3.76 -15.01 30.72
C VAL A 793 2.40 -14.33 30.69
N ARG A 794 2.25 -13.31 29.88
CA ARG A 794 0.98 -12.57 29.70
C ARG A 794 0.53 -12.65 28.24
N GLY A 795 -0.76 -12.84 28.02
CA GLY A 795 -1.35 -12.70 26.70
C GLY A 795 -1.34 -11.22 26.28
N THR A 796 -0.82 -10.92 25.10
CA THR A 796 -0.98 -9.61 24.48
C THR A 796 -2.31 -9.62 23.76
N TYR A 797 -3.33 -8.95 24.32
CA TYR A 797 -4.58 -8.71 23.61
C TYR A 797 -4.33 -7.59 22.59
N THR A 798 -4.42 -7.89 21.29
CA THR A 798 -4.68 -6.91 20.23
C THR A 798 -6.10 -7.08 19.75
#